data_6cd70dfcae10a7db556fc35631c901d6
#
_entry.id   6cd70dfcae10a7db556fc35631c901d6
#
_cell.length_a   1.000
_cell.length_b   1.000
_cell.length_c   1.000
_cell.angle_alpha   90.00
_cell.angle_beta   90.00
_cell.angle_gamma   90.00
#
_symmetry.space_group_name_H-M   'P 1'
#
loop_
_entity.id
_entity.type
_entity.pdbx_description
1 polymer ?
#
loop_
_entity_poly.entity_id
_entity_poly.type
_entity_poly.pdbx_seq_one_letter_code
_entity_poly.pdbx_strand_id
1 'polypeptide(L)'
;MINLGSAEIADLRVGASQVARVYLGEDIIWQPNFDSLPAAIYFSAAGYDDTGAGTQAAPFKTLKMANAVARAGKTLYFRGGDTFTGTLLARPGCIYNSYGTGKATINSGNAESVLLDNADSAQVRRLIAQGSGTTVNGTHGIRAINSHAEGIQIDDVVIDGCEVRGYGRNGIFATVANYPSGLTGLQITNNIVEDCTQNDERGHTGGIIVAAEEADFWGLATHPASHRDVVVTGNTVRRCKGKRDAPNHVGSGIIVAQTEGGLVENNLAEDCGENSTNQAGPVGIWAWDAIGVVIRKNTVLRQRSARSDGGGFDLDGGCKNCVLEYNFSMGCTGPGIIIFSFDDTAYPANKLLDYSGNIARYNLSVRDGQTVRSEFGMFIGTMRPVASDFQNIRVYNNTIVVDTVGAFSPTCLSIQTFGGVDFSHATGVIANNIFLQKGAGLLCDVRTTAMQIHSNCFHSVQGTAMRSFGFDWETVDQWISASGNKEFLHGTHTIFVDNPQLVNDSGTNPEDFRPADDSPLYGVGMDINAEFGIARPTEDFLGNALPATQVFFTPGAMEPDTPLPNLLTSPNVLNTGWELNDIDLISGLLGMFGGTSAQNIRVDAEGAAVGQLRTFTAGTEKIFRRGGFVKPAADVIAAVIGNRQPDINDYWWTWFDIVAGELDDADAWGAYLDSVPRFRMQKRPNGFWLIMHEMKVPSTWTQDKFWAQPSAPHPLRGGINEGLGRGLIHDGFFEFRVG
;
A
#
# COMPACT_ATOMS: atom_id res chain seq x y z
N MET A 1 25.08 47.51 14.68
CA MET A 1 24.42 48.78 14.26
C MET A 1 25.38 49.92 14.61
N ILE A 2 25.59 50.88 13.70
CA ILE A 2 26.32 52.11 13.99
C ILE A 2 25.27 53.13 14.42
N ASN A 3 25.34 53.59 15.67
CA ASN A 3 24.40 54.55 16.22
C ASN A 3 25.13 55.85 16.58
N LEU A 4 24.51 57.01 16.35
CA LEU A 4 24.90 58.29 16.88
C LEU A 4 24.06 58.59 18.13
N GLY A 5 24.59 58.25 19.30
CA GLY A 5 23.84 58.33 20.55
C GLY A 5 22.73 57.25 20.59
N SER A 6 21.51 57.65 20.80
CA SER A 6 20.33 56.76 20.80
C SER A 6 19.61 56.66 19.45
N ALA A 7 20.10 57.32 18.39
CA ALA A 7 19.46 57.35 17.08
C ALA A 7 20.12 56.33 16.12
N GLU A 8 19.26 55.57 15.42
CA GLU A 8 19.68 54.72 14.33
C GLU A 8 20.06 55.53 13.10
N ILE A 9 21.20 55.25 12.47
CA ILE A 9 21.60 55.93 11.24
C ILE A 9 20.84 55.29 10.07
N ALA A 10 19.81 55.97 9.58
CA ALA A 10 18.99 55.51 8.46
C ALA A 10 19.68 55.73 7.09
N ASP A 11 20.54 56.74 6.97
CA ASP A 11 21.28 57.08 5.74
C ASP A 11 22.71 57.54 6.08
N LEU A 12 23.68 56.85 5.48
CA LEU A 12 25.10 57.13 5.62
C LEU A 12 25.66 57.51 4.24
N ARG A 13 26.35 58.69 4.15
CA ARG A 13 26.90 59.19 2.89
C ARG A 13 28.38 59.57 3.00
N VAL A 14 29.09 59.36 1.89
CA VAL A 14 30.43 59.90 1.68
C VAL A 14 30.33 60.87 0.49
N GLY A 15 30.35 62.17 0.81
CA GLY A 15 30.02 63.22 -0.17
C GLY A 15 28.58 63.15 -0.61
N ALA A 16 28.29 63.15 -1.90
CA ALA A 16 26.98 62.97 -2.48
C ALA A 16 26.55 61.52 -2.63
N SER A 17 27.46 60.57 -2.44
CA SER A 17 27.18 59.13 -2.64
C SER A 17 26.71 58.49 -1.36
N GLN A 18 25.60 57.78 -1.44
CA GLN A 18 25.07 56.96 -0.35
C GLN A 18 26.03 55.77 -0.11
N VAL A 19 26.37 55.51 1.15
CA VAL A 19 27.13 54.32 1.52
C VAL A 19 26.19 53.12 1.49
N ALA A 20 26.49 52.13 0.67
CA ALA A 20 25.69 50.93 0.56
C ALA A 20 25.80 50.03 1.81
N ARG A 21 26.98 49.96 2.43
CA ARG A 21 27.22 49.20 3.65
C ARG A 21 28.55 49.62 4.32
N VAL A 22 28.59 49.35 5.63
CA VAL A 22 29.84 49.40 6.38
C VAL A 22 30.14 48.01 6.95
N TYR A 23 31.39 47.57 6.79
CA TYR A 23 31.84 46.26 7.24
C TYR A 23 32.88 46.37 8.34
N LEU A 24 32.88 45.39 9.24
CA LEU A 24 34.01 45.12 10.14
C LEU A 24 34.46 43.67 9.86
N GLY A 25 35.57 43.52 9.13
CA GLY A 25 35.93 42.22 8.56
C GLY A 25 34.91 41.77 7.51
N GLU A 26 34.37 40.60 7.67
CA GLU A 26 33.30 40.07 6.83
C GLU A 26 31.89 40.44 7.31
N ASP A 27 31.77 40.99 8.52
CA ASP A 27 30.47 41.34 9.13
C ASP A 27 29.95 42.69 8.62
N ILE A 28 28.68 42.74 8.29
CA ILE A 28 27.99 44.00 7.96
C ILE A 28 27.59 44.66 9.28
N ILE A 29 28.24 45.78 9.65
CA ILE A 29 27.93 46.54 10.86
C ILE A 29 26.95 47.68 10.64
N TRP A 30 26.74 48.09 9.39
CA TRP A 30 25.67 49.02 8.98
C TRP A 30 25.26 48.75 7.55
N GLN A 31 23.96 48.82 7.30
CA GLN A 31 23.35 48.72 5.99
C GLN A 31 22.03 49.49 5.97
N PRO A 32 21.53 49.90 4.79
CA PRO A 32 20.21 50.51 4.67
C PRO A 32 19.13 49.65 5.29
N ASN A 33 18.05 50.29 5.76
CA ASN A 33 16.90 49.59 6.26
C ASN A 33 16.23 48.76 5.12
N PHE A 34 16.44 47.46 5.14
CA PHE A 34 15.87 46.55 4.13
C PHE A 34 14.34 46.33 4.25
N ASP A 35 13.72 46.83 5.32
CA ASP A 35 12.25 46.73 5.47
C ASP A 35 11.52 47.58 4.41
N SER A 36 12.19 48.63 3.89
CA SER A 36 11.73 49.46 2.79
C SER A 36 11.75 48.79 1.41
N LEU A 37 12.47 47.66 1.25
CA LEU A 37 12.49 46.93 -0.01
C LEU A 37 11.08 46.40 -0.37
N PRO A 38 10.75 46.29 -1.68
CA PRO A 38 9.48 45.78 -2.11
C PRO A 38 9.25 44.33 -1.62
N ALA A 39 8.00 43.90 -1.59
CA ALA A 39 7.65 42.50 -1.22
C ALA A 39 8.31 41.49 -2.16
N ALA A 40 8.50 41.83 -3.44
CA ALA A 40 9.22 41.04 -4.44
C ALA A 40 10.63 41.58 -4.65
N ILE A 41 11.64 40.78 -4.35
CA ILE A 41 13.05 41.12 -4.48
C ILE A 41 13.70 40.22 -5.52
N TYR A 42 14.42 40.82 -6.48
CA TYR A 42 14.96 40.12 -7.63
C TYR A 42 16.46 39.96 -7.58
N PHE A 43 16.98 38.80 -8.01
CA PHE A 43 18.39 38.44 -8.08
C PHE A 43 18.75 37.96 -9.48
N SER A 44 19.90 38.41 -10.00
CA SER A 44 20.47 37.90 -11.25
C SER A 44 22.00 37.88 -11.14
N ALA A 45 22.65 36.89 -11.75
CA ALA A 45 24.12 36.81 -11.82
C ALA A 45 24.73 38.05 -12.52
N ALA A 46 23.96 38.74 -13.36
CA ALA A 46 24.33 40.03 -13.99
C ALA A 46 23.95 41.27 -13.13
N GLY A 47 23.34 41.08 -11.95
CA GLY A 47 22.96 42.16 -11.05
C GLY A 47 24.12 42.77 -10.28
N TYR A 48 23.83 43.69 -9.38
CA TYR A 48 24.82 44.37 -8.54
C TYR A 48 24.31 44.48 -7.10
N ASP A 49 25.13 44.13 -6.12
CA ASP A 49 24.74 44.23 -4.71
C ASP A 49 24.83 45.66 -4.18
N ASP A 50 25.76 46.46 -4.71
CA ASP A 50 26.02 47.82 -4.23
C ASP A 50 25.08 48.86 -4.87
N THR A 51 24.67 48.66 -6.11
CA THR A 51 23.86 49.61 -6.88
C THR A 51 22.50 49.05 -7.28
N GLY A 52 22.27 47.78 -7.05
CA GLY A 52 20.98 47.12 -7.29
C GLY A 52 19.93 47.64 -6.33
N ALA A 53 18.69 47.76 -6.82
CA ALA A 53 17.53 48.17 -6.03
C ALA A 53 16.67 46.98 -5.60
N GLY A 54 17.07 45.76 -5.96
CA GLY A 54 16.26 44.54 -5.74
C GLY A 54 15.00 44.46 -6.60
N THR A 55 14.88 45.35 -7.60
CA THR A 55 13.78 45.25 -8.58
C THR A 55 14.19 44.36 -9.76
N GLN A 56 13.24 43.94 -10.57
CA GLN A 56 13.53 43.11 -11.75
C GLN A 56 14.43 43.84 -12.76
N ALA A 57 14.32 45.19 -12.88
CA ALA A 57 15.14 46.03 -13.77
C ALA A 57 16.54 46.29 -13.21
N ALA A 58 16.70 46.30 -11.87
CA ALA A 58 17.96 46.53 -11.16
C ALA A 58 18.13 45.47 -10.06
N PRO A 59 18.35 44.18 -10.43
CA PRO A 59 18.40 43.08 -9.46
C PRO A 59 19.69 43.10 -8.63
N PHE A 60 19.63 42.50 -7.45
CA PHE A 60 20.83 42.13 -6.69
C PHE A 60 21.55 40.93 -7.32
N LYS A 61 22.78 40.67 -6.85
CA LYS A 61 23.65 39.69 -7.50
C LYS A 61 23.88 38.42 -6.69
N THR A 62 24.11 38.50 -5.39
CA THR A 62 24.69 37.39 -4.63
C THR A 62 23.75 36.76 -3.62
N LEU A 63 24.03 35.52 -3.22
CA LEU A 63 23.36 34.89 -2.07
C LEU A 63 23.66 35.59 -0.76
N LYS A 64 24.84 36.20 -0.59
CA LYS A 64 25.14 37.02 0.58
C LYS A 64 24.13 38.14 0.74
N MET A 65 23.75 38.81 -0.36
CA MET A 65 22.70 39.82 -0.34
C MET A 65 21.31 39.19 -0.11
N ALA A 66 20.99 38.07 -0.75
CA ALA A 66 19.73 37.39 -0.54
C ALA A 66 19.54 37.03 0.94
N ASN A 67 20.53 36.43 1.57
CA ASN A 67 20.52 36.08 3.00
C ASN A 67 20.41 37.33 3.91
N ALA A 68 20.94 38.48 3.50
CA ALA A 68 20.88 39.72 4.26
C ALA A 68 19.50 40.41 4.18
N VAL A 69 18.82 40.35 3.02
CA VAL A 69 17.52 41.04 2.80
C VAL A 69 16.30 40.20 3.11
N ALA A 70 16.45 38.88 3.31
CA ALA A 70 15.34 37.98 3.60
C ALA A 70 14.63 38.35 4.92
N ARG A 71 13.34 38.62 4.87
CA ARG A 71 12.47 38.97 5.99
C ARG A 71 11.06 38.38 5.73
N ALA A 72 10.32 38.09 6.77
CA ALA A 72 8.95 37.61 6.67
C ALA A 72 8.11 38.49 5.72
N GLY A 73 7.29 37.86 4.89
CA GLY A 73 6.47 38.50 3.87
C GLY A 73 7.20 38.91 2.59
N LYS A 74 8.50 38.63 2.45
CA LYS A 74 9.26 38.86 1.21
C LYS A 74 9.29 37.62 0.33
N THR A 75 9.22 37.83 -0.99
CA THR A 75 9.51 36.81 -2.00
C THR A 75 10.81 37.17 -2.70
N LEU A 76 11.79 36.29 -2.65
CA LEU A 76 13.09 36.43 -3.30
C LEU A 76 13.07 35.65 -4.61
N TYR A 77 13.19 36.34 -5.73
CA TYR A 77 13.14 35.77 -7.08
C TYR A 77 14.54 35.69 -7.69
N PHE A 78 15.01 34.50 -8.00
CA PHE A 78 16.29 34.23 -8.66
C PHE A 78 16.06 34.00 -10.15
N ARG A 79 16.86 34.65 -11.01
CA ARG A 79 16.68 34.52 -12.45
C ARG A 79 16.94 33.08 -12.92
N GLY A 80 15.99 32.51 -13.63
CA GLY A 80 16.14 31.19 -14.25
C GLY A 80 17.30 31.14 -15.24
N GLY A 81 18.08 30.06 -15.20
CA GLY A 81 19.33 29.90 -15.97
C GLY A 81 20.58 30.51 -15.34
N ASP A 82 20.42 31.39 -14.35
CA ASP A 82 21.59 31.95 -13.62
C ASP A 82 22.07 30.96 -12.53
N THR A 83 23.35 31.04 -12.22
CA THR A 83 23.96 30.26 -11.11
C THR A 83 24.42 31.21 -10.00
N PHE A 84 24.02 30.89 -8.78
CA PHE A 84 24.41 31.58 -7.56
C PHE A 84 25.29 30.66 -6.70
N THR A 85 26.42 31.14 -6.24
CA THR A 85 27.37 30.32 -5.48
C THR A 85 27.24 30.54 -3.97
N GLY A 86 27.23 29.44 -3.21
CA GLY A 86 27.12 29.43 -1.75
C GLY A 86 25.84 28.78 -1.24
N THR A 87 25.54 28.99 0.04
CA THR A 87 24.32 28.46 0.70
C THR A 87 23.25 29.54 0.81
N LEU A 88 22.06 29.25 0.39
CA LEU A 88 20.85 30.04 0.63
C LEU A 88 20.31 29.73 2.03
N LEU A 89 20.28 30.70 2.92
CA LEU A 89 19.75 30.60 4.27
C LEU A 89 18.29 31.06 4.26
N ALA A 90 17.36 30.12 4.28
CA ALA A 90 15.94 30.43 4.29
C ALA A 90 15.52 31.01 5.66
N ARG A 91 14.64 32.01 5.65
CA ARG A 91 14.14 32.70 6.83
C ARG A 91 12.63 32.48 7.00
N PRO A 92 12.11 32.53 8.22
CA PRO A 92 10.70 32.39 8.49
C PRO A 92 9.84 33.33 7.63
N GLY A 93 8.73 32.81 7.11
CA GLY A 93 7.76 33.54 6.32
C GLY A 93 8.25 34.10 4.98
N CYS A 94 9.40 33.62 4.48
CA CYS A 94 9.95 34.01 3.18
C CYS A 94 9.63 32.99 2.10
N ILE A 95 9.47 33.47 0.87
CA ILE A 95 9.36 32.63 -0.33
C ILE A 95 10.59 32.81 -1.19
N TYR A 96 11.23 31.72 -1.62
CA TYR A 96 12.34 31.69 -2.54
C TYR A 96 11.93 30.99 -3.82
N ASN A 97 12.03 31.66 -4.97
CA ASN A 97 11.51 31.13 -6.22
C ASN A 97 12.37 31.56 -7.41
N SER A 98 12.26 30.86 -8.53
CA SER A 98 12.83 31.30 -9.80
C SER A 98 11.86 32.18 -10.57
N TYR A 99 12.40 33.13 -11.36
CA TYR A 99 11.65 33.90 -12.34
C TYR A 99 12.24 33.82 -13.74
N GLY A 100 11.46 34.18 -14.74
CA GLY A 100 11.88 34.04 -16.15
C GLY A 100 11.86 32.58 -16.61
N THR A 101 12.68 32.27 -17.61
CA THR A 101 12.73 30.93 -18.22
C THR A 101 13.65 30.01 -17.42
N GLY A 102 13.17 28.80 -17.11
CA GLY A 102 13.93 27.77 -16.39
C GLY A 102 13.99 28.00 -14.87
N LYS A 103 14.91 27.31 -14.22
CA LYS A 103 15.18 27.39 -12.77
C LYS A 103 16.56 28.00 -12.52
N ALA A 104 16.70 28.75 -11.44
CA ALA A 104 17.99 29.24 -10.97
C ALA A 104 18.73 28.13 -10.23
N THR A 105 20.06 28.08 -10.38
CA THR A 105 20.95 27.12 -9.73
C THR A 105 21.59 27.73 -8.50
N ILE A 106 21.45 27.08 -7.37
CA ILE A 106 22.24 27.36 -6.16
C ILE A 106 23.35 26.30 -6.10
N ASN A 107 24.56 26.71 -6.45
CA ASN A 107 25.76 25.86 -6.44
C ASN A 107 26.53 26.05 -5.14
N SER A 108 26.41 25.07 -4.25
CA SER A 108 27.00 25.15 -2.91
C SER A 108 28.38 24.51 -2.79
N GLY A 109 28.88 23.85 -3.85
CA GLY A 109 30.12 23.08 -3.73
C GLY A 109 29.97 21.94 -2.71
N ASN A 110 30.73 21.96 -1.63
CA ASN A 110 30.71 20.94 -0.57
C ASN A 110 29.77 21.27 0.61
N ALA A 111 29.00 22.35 0.51
CA ALA A 111 28.00 22.73 1.52
C ALA A 111 26.59 22.38 1.06
N GLU A 112 25.59 22.61 1.91
CA GLU A 112 24.18 22.55 1.57
C GLU A 112 23.80 23.71 0.63
N SER A 113 22.95 23.43 -0.39
CA SER A 113 22.46 24.53 -1.24
C SER A 113 21.43 25.40 -0.54
N VAL A 114 20.51 24.78 0.19
CA VAL A 114 19.47 25.50 0.93
C VAL A 114 19.38 24.95 2.34
N LEU A 115 19.49 25.85 3.31
CA LEU A 115 19.29 25.54 4.73
C LEU A 115 18.06 26.31 5.26
N LEU A 116 17.07 25.55 5.72
CA LEU A 116 15.87 26.05 6.40
C LEU A 116 16.02 25.71 7.91
N ASP A 117 16.81 26.50 8.64
CA ASP A 117 16.98 26.33 10.08
C ASP A 117 15.94 27.21 10.82
N ASN A 118 15.06 26.58 11.57
CA ASN A 118 13.93 27.22 12.25
C ASN A 118 13.14 28.18 11.32
N ALA A 119 12.95 27.76 10.07
CA ALA A 119 12.37 28.57 9.02
C ALA A 119 10.86 28.39 8.90
N ASP A 120 10.14 28.69 9.96
CA ASP A 120 8.68 28.62 10.06
C ASP A 120 8.00 29.27 8.85
N SER A 121 7.06 28.60 8.22
CA SER A 121 6.28 29.05 7.04
C SER A 121 7.15 29.46 5.81
N ALA A 122 8.42 29.03 5.75
CA ALA A 122 9.27 29.32 4.62
C ALA A 122 8.95 28.41 3.42
N GLN A 123 9.11 28.96 2.21
CA GLN A 123 8.83 28.23 0.99
C GLN A 123 10.02 28.31 0.03
N VAL A 124 10.51 27.15 -0.42
CA VAL A 124 11.56 27.02 -1.43
C VAL A 124 10.96 26.37 -2.67
N ARG A 125 10.93 27.13 -3.76
CA ARG A 125 10.22 26.74 -4.97
C ARG A 125 11.08 26.84 -6.21
N ARG A 126 11.02 25.83 -7.08
CA ARG A 126 11.56 25.87 -8.44
C ARG A 126 13.04 26.32 -8.51
N LEU A 127 13.89 25.85 -7.59
CA LEU A 127 15.32 26.04 -7.60
C LEU A 127 16.05 24.74 -7.97
N ILE A 128 17.27 24.85 -8.50
CA ILE A 128 18.20 23.74 -8.66
C ILE A 128 19.22 23.82 -7.52
N ALA A 129 19.25 22.80 -6.68
CA ALA A 129 20.27 22.60 -5.67
C ALA A 129 21.38 21.71 -6.25
N GLN A 130 22.57 22.29 -6.46
CA GLN A 130 23.70 21.61 -7.10
C GLN A 130 24.87 21.50 -6.14
N GLY A 131 25.23 20.26 -5.77
CA GLY A 131 26.47 19.95 -5.01
C GLY A 131 27.64 19.64 -5.92
N SER A 132 28.82 19.42 -5.31
CA SER A 132 30.10 19.14 -5.99
C SER A 132 30.22 17.70 -6.52
N GLY A 133 29.29 16.82 -6.21
CA GLY A 133 29.29 15.42 -6.63
C GLY A 133 29.05 14.47 -5.45
N THR A 134 28.43 13.33 -5.74
CA THR A 134 27.91 12.37 -4.74
C THR A 134 28.99 11.74 -3.84
N THR A 135 30.23 11.65 -4.33
CA THR A 135 31.37 11.08 -3.57
C THR A 135 32.22 12.14 -2.88
N VAL A 136 32.03 13.41 -3.21
CA VAL A 136 32.85 14.55 -2.72
C VAL A 136 32.08 15.37 -1.69
N ASN A 137 30.83 15.69 -1.98
CA ASN A 137 29.96 16.44 -1.06
C ASN A 137 29.50 15.52 0.09
N GLY A 138 29.79 15.88 1.32
CA GLY A 138 29.41 15.13 2.53
C GLY A 138 28.15 15.67 3.22
N THR A 139 27.32 16.48 2.53
CA THR A 139 26.15 17.14 3.12
C THR A 139 24.87 16.82 2.35
N HIS A 140 23.79 17.55 2.64
CA HIS A 140 22.46 17.45 2.04
C HIS A 140 22.24 18.54 0.98
N GLY A 141 21.29 18.32 0.07
CA GLY A 141 20.93 19.31 -0.94
C GLY A 141 20.09 20.45 -0.38
N ILE A 142 18.92 20.11 0.10
CA ILE A 142 18.00 21.01 0.80
C ILE A 142 17.75 20.41 2.19
N ARG A 143 18.07 21.15 3.24
CA ARG A 143 17.87 20.70 4.61
C ARG A 143 16.90 21.61 5.35
N ALA A 144 15.81 21.03 5.84
CA ALA A 144 14.89 21.65 6.77
C ALA A 144 15.15 21.09 8.17
N ILE A 145 15.54 21.92 9.13
CA ILE A 145 15.84 21.48 10.50
C ILE A 145 15.14 22.39 11.51
N ASN A 146 14.50 21.75 12.47
CA ASN A 146 14.06 22.42 13.67
C ASN A 146 15.13 22.27 14.76
N SER A 147 15.88 23.32 15.00
CA SER A 147 16.94 23.41 16.02
C SER A 147 16.48 24.10 17.30
N HIS A 148 15.20 24.41 17.47
CA HIS A 148 14.63 24.92 18.71
C HIS A 148 14.80 23.95 19.89
N ALA A 149 14.55 24.43 21.07
CA ALA A 149 14.50 23.62 22.26
C ALA A 149 13.42 22.53 22.14
N GLU A 150 13.54 21.50 22.96
CA GLU A 150 12.65 20.32 22.99
C GLU A 150 11.15 20.72 23.02
N GLY A 151 10.36 20.02 22.22
CA GLY A 151 8.89 20.16 22.15
C GLY A 151 8.37 21.31 21.31
N ILE A 152 9.22 22.14 20.67
CA ILE A 152 8.78 23.23 19.78
C ILE A 152 8.52 22.67 18.38
N GLN A 153 7.42 23.12 17.76
CA GLN A 153 7.12 22.83 16.35
C GLN A 153 7.43 24.06 15.48
N ILE A 154 7.82 23.82 14.24
CA ILE A 154 7.80 24.81 13.15
C ILE A 154 6.78 24.37 12.11
N ASP A 155 6.02 25.33 11.57
CA ASP A 155 4.84 25.03 10.78
C ASP A 155 5.03 25.40 9.30
N ASP A 156 4.29 24.68 8.42
CA ASP A 156 4.02 25.05 7.02
C ASP A 156 5.26 25.29 6.14
N VAL A 157 6.34 24.55 6.37
CA VAL A 157 7.51 24.57 5.49
C VAL A 157 7.19 23.90 4.16
N VAL A 158 7.52 24.56 3.03
CA VAL A 158 7.25 24.05 1.68
C VAL A 158 8.54 23.94 0.85
N ILE A 159 8.78 22.77 0.27
CA ILE A 159 9.84 22.50 -0.72
C ILE A 159 9.15 21.96 -1.97
N ASP A 160 9.01 22.79 -3.01
CA ASP A 160 8.17 22.47 -4.16
C ASP A 160 8.87 22.72 -5.51
N GLY A 161 8.77 21.73 -6.41
CA GLY A 161 9.25 21.84 -7.79
C GLY A 161 10.76 22.04 -7.93
N CYS A 162 11.57 21.69 -6.92
CA CYS A 162 13.01 21.81 -6.94
C CYS A 162 13.69 20.63 -7.67
N GLU A 163 14.92 20.85 -8.15
CA GLU A 163 15.80 19.80 -8.64
C GLU A 163 17.03 19.73 -7.71
N VAL A 164 17.38 18.52 -7.25
CA VAL A 164 18.44 18.33 -6.27
C VAL A 164 19.40 17.25 -6.76
N ARG A 165 20.69 17.55 -6.85
CA ARG A 165 21.69 16.58 -7.33
C ARG A 165 23.10 16.86 -6.85
N GLY A 166 23.92 15.80 -6.81
CA GLY A 166 25.34 15.89 -6.50
C GLY A 166 25.68 15.98 -5.01
N TYR A 167 24.84 15.40 -4.14
CA TYR A 167 25.04 15.34 -2.70
C TYR A 167 25.35 13.93 -2.22
N GLY A 168 26.32 13.80 -1.34
CA GLY A 168 26.74 12.49 -0.83
C GLY A 168 25.85 11.95 0.29
N ARG A 169 25.08 12.82 0.96
CA ARG A 169 24.02 12.42 1.91
C ARG A 169 22.64 12.52 1.25
N ASN A 170 21.67 13.07 1.90
CA ASN A 170 20.30 13.14 1.38
C ASN A 170 20.13 14.26 0.34
N GLY A 171 19.25 14.03 -0.62
CA GLY A 171 18.84 15.10 -1.52
C GLY A 171 18.03 16.16 -0.78
N ILE A 172 16.90 15.77 -0.19
CA ILE A 172 16.06 16.60 0.69
C ILE A 172 16.00 15.93 2.06
N PHE A 173 16.30 16.68 3.11
CA PHE A 173 16.32 16.18 4.47
C PHE A 173 15.55 17.09 5.42
N ALA A 174 14.48 16.59 6.02
CA ALA A 174 13.73 17.27 7.07
C ALA A 174 13.97 16.56 8.40
N THR A 175 14.45 17.29 9.42
CA THR A 175 14.91 16.69 10.68
C THR A 175 14.76 17.64 11.87
N VAL A 176 15.18 17.19 13.03
CA VAL A 176 15.21 17.96 14.28
C VAL A 176 16.56 17.81 14.97
N ALA A 177 17.00 18.85 15.68
CA ALA A 177 18.19 18.80 16.54
C ALA A 177 17.84 18.32 17.97
N ASN A 178 16.62 18.60 18.43
CA ASN A 178 16.17 18.29 19.79
C ASN A 178 14.81 17.58 19.74
N TYR A 179 14.80 16.31 20.05
CA TYR A 179 13.58 15.48 20.08
C TYR A 179 12.78 15.76 21.37
N PRO A 180 11.43 15.86 21.35
CA PRO A 180 10.51 15.61 20.24
C PRO A 180 10.03 16.89 19.51
N SER A 181 10.87 17.86 19.30
CA SER A 181 10.56 18.96 18.36
C SER A 181 10.24 18.41 16.98
N GLY A 182 9.58 19.18 16.12
CA GLY A 182 9.17 18.67 14.82
C GLY A 182 8.86 19.73 13.79
N LEU A 183 8.42 19.26 12.63
CA LEU A 183 7.82 20.06 11.57
C LEU A 183 6.36 19.61 11.41
N THR A 184 5.42 20.56 11.48
CA THR A 184 3.99 20.32 11.28
C THR A 184 3.57 20.89 9.92
N GLY A 185 2.78 20.14 9.14
CA GLY A 185 2.33 20.60 7.83
C GLY A 185 3.44 20.75 6.78
N LEU A 186 4.58 20.07 6.96
CA LEU A 186 5.68 20.05 5.99
C LEU A 186 5.20 19.52 4.65
N GLN A 187 5.50 20.23 3.57
CA GLN A 187 5.17 19.82 2.20
C GLN A 187 6.44 19.68 1.36
N ILE A 188 6.70 18.49 0.84
CA ILE A 188 7.77 18.19 -0.12
C ILE A 188 7.11 17.70 -1.40
N THR A 189 6.97 18.59 -2.40
CA THR A 189 6.09 18.34 -3.54
C THR A 189 6.77 18.58 -4.89
N ASN A 190 6.49 17.69 -5.86
CA ASN A 190 6.91 17.84 -7.27
C ASN A 190 8.44 18.05 -7.47
N ASN A 191 9.27 17.54 -6.58
CA ASN A 191 10.71 17.66 -6.68
C ASN A 191 11.32 16.52 -7.51
N ILE A 192 12.47 16.81 -8.13
CA ILE A 192 13.33 15.83 -8.78
C ILE A 192 14.61 15.72 -7.95
N VAL A 193 14.85 14.56 -7.37
CA VAL A 193 16.04 14.25 -6.59
C VAL A 193 16.80 13.14 -7.28
N GLU A 194 18.03 13.41 -7.70
CA GLU A 194 18.80 12.42 -8.44
C GLU A 194 20.29 12.49 -8.12
N ASP A 195 20.98 11.36 -8.29
CA ASP A 195 22.42 11.26 -8.10
C ASP A 195 22.87 11.82 -6.72
N CYS A 196 22.29 11.25 -5.63
CA CYS A 196 22.60 11.55 -4.24
C CYS A 196 23.05 10.28 -3.48
N THR A 197 23.41 10.39 -2.19
CA THR A 197 23.56 9.29 -1.20
C THR A 197 24.82 8.42 -1.27
N GLN A 198 25.93 8.85 -1.87
CA GLN A 198 27.13 8.02 -2.04
C GLN A 198 28.30 8.32 -1.09
N ASN A 199 28.15 9.24 -0.14
CA ASN A 199 29.25 9.65 0.75
C ASN A 199 28.81 9.79 2.22
N ASP A 200 27.86 8.98 2.68
CA ASP A 200 27.51 8.96 4.11
C ASP A 200 28.25 7.83 4.83
N GLU A 201 28.98 8.18 5.88
CA GLU A 201 29.65 7.24 6.78
C GLU A 201 28.81 6.87 8.00
N ARG A 202 27.71 7.58 8.25
CA ARG A 202 26.83 7.33 9.42
C ARG A 202 25.74 6.29 9.13
N GLY A 203 25.40 6.06 7.86
CA GLY A 203 24.23 5.30 7.43
C GLY A 203 22.98 6.17 7.40
N HIS A 204 21.84 5.62 7.07
CA HIS A 204 20.54 6.30 6.98
C HIS A 204 20.49 7.39 5.89
N THR A 205 20.60 7.00 4.62
CA THR A 205 20.44 7.94 3.51
C THR A 205 19.33 7.56 2.54
N GLY A 206 18.66 8.57 2.03
CA GLY A 206 17.66 8.47 0.98
C GLY A 206 17.65 9.72 0.09
N GLY A 207 16.93 9.63 -1.01
CA GLY A 207 16.69 10.81 -1.83
C GLY A 207 15.92 11.88 -1.06
N ILE A 208 14.83 11.50 -0.41
CA ILE A 208 14.02 12.34 0.48
C ILE A 208 13.86 11.64 1.82
N ILE A 209 14.23 12.31 2.90
CA ILE A 209 14.03 11.81 4.26
C ILE A 209 13.31 12.85 5.12
N VAL A 210 12.29 12.38 5.83
CA VAL A 210 11.65 13.09 6.95
C VAL A 210 11.79 12.19 8.17
N ALA A 211 12.69 12.57 9.09
CA ALA A 211 12.98 11.77 10.28
C ALA A 211 13.72 12.58 11.35
N ALA A 212 13.62 12.20 12.61
CA ALA A 212 14.33 12.82 13.73
C ALA A 212 15.77 12.26 13.91
N GLU A 213 16.44 11.85 12.85
CA GLU A 213 17.70 11.07 12.89
C GLU A 213 18.92 11.84 13.41
N GLU A 214 18.87 13.16 13.45
CA GLU A 214 19.98 13.95 14.04
C GLU A 214 19.85 14.12 15.55
N ALA A 215 18.65 13.92 16.10
CA ALA A 215 18.44 13.94 17.53
C ALA A 215 18.74 12.56 18.15
N ASP A 216 19.25 12.56 19.37
CA ASP A 216 19.45 11.32 20.16
C ASP A 216 18.11 10.84 20.75
N PHE A 217 17.20 10.37 19.90
CA PHE A 217 15.93 9.85 20.37
C PHE A 217 16.03 8.43 20.96
N TRP A 218 17.05 7.67 20.60
CA TRP A 218 17.31 6.34 21.14
C TRP A 218 17.60 6.33 22.64
N GLY A 219 17.91 7.51 23.23
CA GLY A 219 18.06 7.72 24.66
C GLY A 219 16.76 7.85 25.46
N LEU A 220 15.59 8.00 24.83
CA LEU A 220 14.34 8.33 25.47
C LEU A 220 13.49 7.09 25.87
N ALA A 221 12.73 7.19 26.93
CA ALA A 221 11.84 6.10 27.40
C ALA A 221 10.52 6.02 26.60
N THR A 222 10.15 7.07 25.86
CA THR A 222 8.95 7.13 25.02
C THR A 222 9.27 7.85 23.72
N HIS A 223 8.61 7.47 22.64
CA HIS A 223 8.74 8.08 21.31
C HIS A 223 7.42 8.75 20.91
N PRO A 224 7.09 9.96 21.40
CA PRO A 224 6.05 10.74 20.74
C PRO A 224 6.50 11.09 19.33
N ALA A 225 5.57 11.12 18.37
CA ALA A 225 5.88 11.54 17.02
C ALA A 225 6.51 12.96 17.03
N SER A 226 7.59 13.10 16.28
CA SER A 226 8.32 14.36 16.13
C SER A 226 7.63 15.25 15.09
N HIS A 227 7.44 14.73 13.88
CA HIS A 227 6.80 15.43 12.78
C HIS A 227 5.28 15.17 12.75
N ARG A 228 4.51 16.10 12.15
CA ARG A 228 3.05 15.97 12.05
C ARG A 228 2.54 16.42 10.70
N ASP A 229 1.50 15.72 10.20
CA ASP A 229 0.77 16.10 8.99
C ASP A 229 1.68 16.36 7.78
N VAL A 230 2.65 15.48 7.58
CA VAL A 230 3.67 15.61 6.52
C VAL A 230 3.09 15.20 5.18
N VAL A 231 3.36 15.97 4.12
CA VAL A 231 2.94 15.69 2.75
C VAL A 231 4.17 15.55 1.84
N VAL A 232 4.38 14.34 1.31
CA VAL A 232 5.44 14.03 0.34
C VAL A 232 4.78 13.52 -0.92
N THR A 233 4.60 14.37 -1.95
CA THR A 233 3.77 13.99 -3.10
C THR A 233 4.34 14.47 -4.44
N GLY A 234 4.15 13.65 -5.49
CA GLY A 234 4.55 13.98 -6.86
C GLY A 234 6.06 14.07 -7.07
N ASN A 235 6.88 13.54 -6.17
CA ASN A 235 8.33 13.61 -6.29
C ASN A 235 8.88 12.47 -7.16
N THR A 236 9.98 12.75 -7.85
CA THR A 236 10.78 11.76 -8.56
C THR A 236 12.14 11.64 -7.91
N VAL A 237 12.46 10.45 -7.41
CA VAL A 237 13.76 10.13 -6.81
C VAL A 237 14.45 9.08 -7.67
N ARG A 238 15.67 9.38 -8.15
CA ARG A 238 16.40 8.49 -9.05
C ARG A 238 17.87 8.36 -8.70
N ARG A 239 18.42 7.15 -8.90
CA ARG A 239 19.87 6.89 -8.82
C ARG A 239 20.51 7.38 -7.49
N CYS A 240 19.73 7.32 -6.42
CA CYS A 240 20.24 7.49 -5.07
C CYS A 240 20.92 6.18 -4.63
N LYS A 241 22.13 5.96 -5.14
CA LYS A 241 22.76 4.62 -5.19
C LYS A 241 23.24 4.09 -3.85
N GLY A 242 23.33 4.92 -2.82
CA GLY A 242 23.90 4.52 -1.54
C GLY A 242 25.41 4.31 -1.59
N LYS A 243 25.98 3.82 -0.49
CA LYS A 243 27.41 3.60 -0.29
C LYS A 243 27.69 2.15 0.08
N ARG A 244 28.78 1.59 -0.49
CA ARG A 244 29.28 0.28 -0.11
C ARG A 244 29.79 0.30 1.34
N ASP A 245 29.55 -0.79 2.06
CA ASP A 245 30.04 -1.02 3.43
C ASP A 245 29.64 0.08 4.44
N ALA A 246 28.52 0.74 4.21
CA ALA A 246 27.94 1.66 5.17
C ALA A 246 27.43 0.90 6.42
N PRO A 247 27.41 1.55 7.59
CA PRO A 247 27.01 0.89 8.84
C PRO A 247 25.52 0.57 8.93
N ASN A 248 24.68 1.25 8.14
CA ASN A 248 23.22 1.06 8.14
C ASN A 248 22.65 1.24 6.72
N HIS A 249 21.30 1.29 6.57
CA HIS A 249 20.65 1.44 5.27
C HIS A 249 21.00 2.76 4.58
N VAL A 250 21.44 2.67 3.35
CA VAL A 250 21.83 3.82 2.53
C VAL A 250 21.31 3.64 1.11
N GLY A 251 20.81 4.73 0.52
CA GLY A 251 20.28 4.69 -0.84
C GLY A 251 18.81 4.30 -0.93
N SER A 252 18.02 4.62 0.09
CA SER A 252 16.56 4.56 -0.02
C SER A 252 16.04 5.64 -0.97
N GLY A 253 14.83 5.43 -1.51
CA GLY A 253 14.14 6.48 -2.24
C GLY A 253 13.56 7.55 -1.31
N ILE A 254 12.50 7.21 -0.58
CA ILE A 254 11.78 8.12 0.33
C ILE A 254 11.57 7.44 1.68
N ILE A 255 11.88 8.14 2.76
CA ILE A 255 11.65 7.70 4.14
C ILE A 255 10.80 8.73 4.87
N VAL A 256 9.77 8.25 5.58
CA VAL A 256 8.98 9.06 6.51
C VAL A 256 8.94 8.34 7.86
N ALA A 257 9.56 8.93 8.86
CA ALA A 257 9.72 8.33 10.18
C ALA A 257 9.40 9.32 11.30
N GLN A 258 9.17 8.82 12.52
CA GLN A 258 8.79 9.60 13.70
C GLN A 258 7.70 10.65 13.40
N THR A 259 6.69 10.23 12.62
CA THR A 259 5.66 11.12 12.08
C THR A 259 4.27 10.65 12.52
N GLU A 260 3.43 11.58 12.99
CA GLU A 260 2.01 11.36 13.25
C GLU A 260 1.17 12.05 12.16
N GLY A 261 0.35 11.28 11.45
CA GLY A 261 -0.32 11.73 10.26
C GLY A 261 0.66 11.98 9.11
N GLY A 262 0.29 11.68 7.91
CA GLY A 262 1.15 11.96 6.76
C GLY A 262 0.63 11.28 5.51
N LEU A 263 0.92 11.92 4.37
CA LEU A 263 0.56 11.43 3.05
C LEU A 263 1.80 11.35 2.16
N VAL A 264 2.14 10.13 1.73
CA VAL A 264 3.20 9.87 0.75
C VAL A 264 2.51 9.35 -0.51
N GLU A 265 2.35 10.20 -1.52
CA GLU A 265 1.46 9.90 -2.64
C GLU A 265 2.05 10.28 -4.00
N ASN A 266 1.78 9.48 -5.03
CA ASN A 266 2.16 9.77 -6.42
C ASN A 266 3.67 10.04 -6.61
N ASN A 267 4.53 9.38 -5.84
CA ASN A 267 5.97 9.51 -5.98
C ASN A 267 6.54 8.36 -6.83
N LEU A 268 7.64 8.64 -7.50
CA LEU A 268 8.46 7.65 -8.20
C LEU A 268 9.82 7.52 -7.50
N ALA A 269 10.20 6.30 -7.09
CA ALA A 269 11.58 5.95 -6.71
C ALA A 269 12.13 4.93 -7.72
N GLU A 270 13.28 5.23 -8.34
CA GLU A 270 13.81 4.44 -9.43
C GLU A 270 15.34 4.30 -9.37
N ASP A 271 15.85 3.07 -9.56
CA ASP A 271 17.28 2.76 -9.61
C ASP A 271 18.08 3.25 -8.39
N CYS A 272 17.49 3.15 -7.19
CA CYS A 272 18.13 3.53 -5.94
C CYS A 272 18.78 2.30 -5.27
N GLY A 273 19.74 2.53 -4.33
CA GLY A 273 20.37 1.51 -3.49
C GLY A 273 21.43 0.62 -4.16
N GLU A 274 21.81 0.85 -5.41
CA GLU A 274 22.70 -0.02 -6.21
C GLU A 274 24.03 -0.38 -5.49
N ASN A 275 24.58 0.52 -4.70
CA ASN A 275 25.84 0.32 -4.00
C ASN A 275 25.68 -0.21 -2.56
N SER A 276 24.46 -0.33 -2.06
CA SER A 276 24.24 -0.78 -0.67
C SER A 276 24.64 -2.24 -0.48
N THR A 277 25.47 -2.50 0.53
CA THR A 277 25.93 -3.86 0.89
C THR A 277 25.65 -4.21 2.35
N ASN A 278 24.95 -3.36 3.09
CA ASN A 278 24.60 -3.59 4.49
C ASN A 278 23.50 -4.66 4.64
N GLN A 279 23.39 -5.27 5.82
CA GLN A 279 22.32 -6.22 6.15
C GLN A 279 20.98 -5.52 6.35
N ALA A 280 20.99 -4.30 6.94
CA ALA A 280 19.84 -3.40 6.94
C ALA A 280 19.86 -2.63 5.62
N GLY A 281 19.23 -3.17 4.60
CA GLY A 281 19.27 -2.62 3.25
C GLY A 281 18.29 -1.47 3.07
N PRO A 282 18.45 -0.68 1.97
CA PRO A 282 17.51 0.38 1.64
C PRO A 282 16.21 -0.17 1.06
N VAL A 283 15.14 0.58 1.22
CA VAL A 283 13.84 0.33 0.61
C VAL A 283 13.42 1.52 -0.26
N GLY A 284 12.59 1.30 -1.28
CA GLY A 284 12.17 2.33 -2.22
C GLY A 284 11.41 3.46 -1.54
N ILE A 285 10.26 3.17 -0.93
CA ILE A 285 9.44 4.14 -0.20
C ILE A 285 8.88 3.47 1.05
N TRP A 286 9.18 4.02 2.23
CA TRP A 286 8.85 3.37 3.48
C TRP A 286 8.68 4.29 4.68
N ALA A 287 8.07 3.74 5.72
CA ALA A 287 7.88 4.40 7.00
C ALA A 287 8.32 3.50 8.15
N TRP A 288 8.79 4.11 9.26
CA TRP A 288 9.06 3.44 10.52
C TRP A 288 8.81 4.38 11.70
N ASP A 289 8.49 3.81 12.86
CA ASP A 289 8.18 4.55 14.08
C ASP A 289 7.17 5.70 13.81
N ALA A 290 6.08 5.36 13.14
CA ALA A 290 5.12 6.31 12.59
C ALA A 290 3.68 5.94 12.94
N ILE A 291 2.81 6.95 13.04
CA ILE A 291 1.39 6.79 13.38
C ILE A 291 0.51 7.34 12.25
N GLY A 292 -0.35 6.51 11.68
CA GLY A 292 -1.37 6.96 10.73
C GLY A 292 -0.81 7.50 9.41
N VAL A 293 0.41 7.16 9.03
CA VAL A 293 0.99 7.52 7.73
C VAL A 293 0.35 6.69 6.62
N VAL A 294 -0.05 7.35 5.53
CA VAL A 294 -0.60 6.73 4.33
C VAL A 294 0.40 6.81 3.19
N ILE A 295 0.87 5.66 2.71
CA ILE A 295 1.73 5.52 1.53
C ILE A 295 0.88 4.94 0.41
N ARG A 296 0.56 5.75 -0.61
CA ARG A 296 -0.36 5.32 -1.66
C ARG A 296 -0.03 5.85 -3.06
N LYS A 297 -0.44 5.11 -4.08
CA LYS A 297 -0.32 5.49 -5.50
C LYS A 297 1.13 5.85 -5.89
N ASN A 298 2.10 5.24 -5.21
CA ASN A 298 3.51 5.42 -5.53
C ASN A 298 4.01 4.30 -6.45
N THR A 299 5.10 4.58 -7.16
CA THR A 299 5.78 3.61 -8.00
C THR A 299 7.23 3.45 -7.52
N VAL A 300 7.66 2.21 -7.33
CA VAL A 300 9.06 1.86 -7.06
C VAL A 300 9.56 0.91 -8.14
N LEU A 301 10.60 1.33 -8.85
CA LEU A 301 11.20 0.53 -9.91
C LEU A 301 12.67 0.23 -9.57
N ARG A 302 13.02 -1.06 -9.56
CA ARG A 302 14.42 -1.50 -9.47
C ARG A 302 15.17 -0.93 -8.26
N GLN A 303 14.53 -0.88 -7.09
CA GLN A 303 15.25 -0.66 -5.84
C GLN A 303 16.26 -1.79 -5.63
N ARG A 304 17.46 -1.47 -5.22
CA ARG A 304 18.57 -2.41 -5.15
C ARG A 304 19.15 -2.53 -3.74
N SER A 305 19.63 -3.71 -3.43
CA SER A 305 20.56 -4.01 -2.33
C SER A 305 21.35 -5.26 -2.69
N ALA A 306 22.61 -5.31 -2.30
CA ALA A 306 23.44 -6.48 -2.56
C ALA A 306 23.29 -7.57 -1.48
N ARG A 307 22.54 -7.32 -0.40
CA ARG A 307 22.42 -8.28 0.72
C ARG A 307 20.99 -8.53 1.18
N SER A 308 20.38 -7.59 1.86
CA SER A 308 19.03 -7.70 2.43
C SER A 308 18.20 -6.51 2.01
N ASP A 309 16.91 -6.58 2.22
CA ASP A 309 15.93 -5.60 1.80
C ASP A 309 16.12 -5.28 0.31
N GLY A 310 16.23 -4.04 -0.08
CA GLY A 310 16.18 -3.66 -1.48
C GLY A 310 14.76 -3.76 -2.01
N GLY A 311 13.78 -3.69 -1.11
CA GLY A 311 12.37 -3.86 -1.39
C GLY A 311 11.69 -2.63 -1.99
N GLY A 312 10.45 -2.81 -2.44
CA GLY A 312 9.63 -1.74 -2.98
C GLY A 312 9.12 -0.81 -1.88
N PHE A 313 8.28 -1.34 -1.02
CA PHE A 313 7.57 -0.62 0.03
C PHE A 313 7.69 -1.34 1.36
N ASP A 314 7.71 -0.55 2.46
CA ASP A 314 7.79 -1.10 3.80
C ASP A 314 7.00 -0.27 4.83
N LEU A 315 6.31 -0.97 5.71
CA LEU A 315 5.88 -0.47 7.00
C LEU A 315 6.73 -1.19 8.04
N ASP A 316 7.79 -0.54 8.51
CA ASP A 316 8.79 -1.13 9.39
C ASP A 316 8.47 -0.88 10.88
N GLY A 317 9.34 -1.31 11.76
CA GLY A 317 9.16 -1.30 13.21
C GLY A 317 8.60 0.00 13.77
N GLY A 318 7.68 -0.11 14.74
CA GLY A 318 7.02 1.03 15.36
C GLY A 318 5.90 1.68 14.53
N CYS A 319 5.57 1.16 13.34
CA CYS A 319 4.41 1.66 12.60
C CYS A 319 3.10 1.27 13.27
N LYS A 320 2.20 2.24 13.46
CA LYS A 320 0.90 2.08 14.07
C LYS A 320 -0.21 2.73 13.25
N ASN A 321 -1.24 1.96 12.89
CA ASN A 321 -2.35 2.41 12.04
C ASN A 321 -1.92 3.02 10.71
N CYS A 322 -0.78 2.61 10.17
CA CYS A 322 -0.28 3.04 8.88
C CYS A 322 -0.95 2.25 7.74
N VAL A 323 -1.03 2.87 6.56
CA VAL A 323 -1.69 2.28 5.40
C VAL A 323 -0.74 2.30 4.20
N LEU A 324 -0.55 1.14 3.59
CA LEU A 324 0.16 0.94 2.33
C LEU A 324 -0.85 0.49 1.28
N GLU A 325 -1.22 1.36 0.32
CA GLU A 325 -2.28 1.05 -0.64
C GLU A 325 -2.03 1.59 -2.05
N TYR A 326 -2.53 0.87 -3.06
CA TYR A 326 -2.45 1.27 -4.48
C TYR A 326 -1.04 1.56 -4.98
N ASN A 327 -0.02 0.92 -4.41
CA ASN A 327 1.36 1.13 -4.82
C ASN A 327 1.82 0.07 -5.82
N PHE A 328 2.70 0.45 -6.71
CA PHE A 328 3.30 -0.42 -7.72
C PHE A 328 4.79 -0.60 -7.48
N SER A 329 5.23 -1.85 -7.34
CA SER A 329 6.63 -2.23 -7.24
C SER A 329 7.01 -3.18 -8.36
N MET A 330 8.17 -2.96 -9.01
CA MET A 330 8.64 -3.87 -10.05
C MET A 330 10.16 -3.99 -10.10
N GLY A 331 10.63 -5.24 -10.11
CA GLY A 331 12.02 -5.60 -10.36
C GLY A 331 12.98 -5.20 -9.25
N CYS A 332 12.50 -5.08 -8.01
CA CYS A 332 13.31 -4.81 -6.84
C CYS A 332 14.10 -6.05 -6.41
N THR A 333 15.25 -5.84 -5.78
CA THR A 333 16.07 -6.97 -5.30
C THR A 333 15.49 -7.63 -4.05
N GLY A 334 14.73 -6.90 -3.24
CA GLY A 334 13.99 -7.41 -2.10
C GLY A 334 12.49 -7.50 -2.36
N PRO A 335 11.69 -7.79 -1.33
CA PRO A 335 10.24 -7.93 -1.45
C PRO A 335 9.58 -6.64 -1.97
N GLY A 336 8.57 -6.79 -2.83
CA GLY A 336 7.80 -5.62 -3.26
C GLY A 336 7.04 -4.96 -2.13
N ILE A 337 6.57 -5.75 -1.17
CA ILE A 337 5.83 -5.32 0.02
C ILE A 337 6.44 -5.96 1.25
N ILE A 338 6.78 -5.14 2.24
CA ILE A 338 7.32 -5.54 3.53
C ILE A 338 6.38 -5.03 4.63
N ILE A 339 6.03 -5.91 5.56
CA ILE A 339 5.26 -5.62 6.77
C ILE A 339 6.07 -6.22 7.92
N PHE A 340 6.90 -5.42 8.55
CA PHE A 340 7.93 -5.95 9.42
C PHE A 340 8.14 -5.12 10.69
N SER A 341 8.30 -5.79 11.81
CA SER A 341 8.69 -5.17 13.07
C SER A 341 10.09 -5.63 13.47
N PHE A 342 11.08 -4.73 13.37
CA PHE A 342 12.45 -5.06 13.70
C PHE A 342 12.70 -5.06 15.22
N ASP A 343 13.79 -5.71 15.67
CA ASP A 343 14.18 -5.80 17.06
C ASP A 343 14.89 -4.53 17.54
N ASP A 344 14.24 -3.80 18.44
CA ASP A 344 14.79 -2.65 19.12
C ASP A 344 15.33 -2.96 20.55
N THR A 345 15.32 -4.22 20.94
CA THR A 345 15.71 -4.64 22.30
C THR A 345 17.16 -4.36 22.66
N ALA A 346 18.03 -4.14 21.66
CA ALA A 346 19.40 -3.68 21.87
C ALA A 346 19.47 -2.25 22.45
N TYR A 347 18.37 -1.51 22.40
CA TYR A 347 18.26 -0.15 22.92
C TYR A 347 17.53 -0.16 24.26
N PRO A 348 18.01 0.57 25.29
CA PRO A 348 17.38 0.52 26.60
C PRO A 348 15.94 1.04 26.53
N ALA A 349 15.00 0.29 27.11
CA ALA A 349 13.60 0.65 27.34
C ALA A 349 12.61 0.57 26.16
N ASN A 350 12.75 -0.38 25.20
CA ASN A 350 11.72 -0.63 24.17
C ASN A 350 11.11 0.64 23.59
N LYS A 351 11.82 1.33 22.73
CA LYS A 351 11.53 2.72 22.41
C LYS A 351 10.63 2.91 21.22
N LEU A 352 10.55 1.92 20.33
CA LEU A 352 9.63 1.98 19.21
C LEU A 352 8.18 1.81 19.69
N LEU A 353 7.26 2.42 18.98
CA LEU A 353 5.83 2.19 19.15
C LEU A 353 5.50 0.70 18.93
N ASP A 354 4.44 0.21 19.55
CA ASP A 354 3.92 -1.12 19.26
C ASP A 354 3.40 -1.17 17.83
N TYR A 355 3.91 -2.14 17.07
CA TYR A 355 3.51 -2.36 15.69
C TYR A 355 2.09 -2.90 15.62
N SER A 356 1.12 -2.07 15.24
CA SER A 356 -0.28 -2.47 15.31
C SER A 356 -1.20 -1.72 14.35
N GLY A 357 -2.29 -2.38 13.93
CA GLY A 357 -3.34 -1.76 13.13
C GLY A 357 -2.94 -1.42 11.69
N ASN A 358 -1.80 -1.91 11.23
CA ASN A 358 -1.28 -1.58 9.90
C ASN A 358 -2.02 -2.32 8.79
N ILE A 359 -2.17 -1.67 7.64
CA ILE A 359 -2.92 -2.16 6.48
C ILE A 359 -2.04 -2.15 5.24
N ALA A 360 -1.94 -3.29 4.54
CA ALA A 360 -1.42 -3.35 3.17
C ALA A 360 -2.51 -3.87 2.23
N ARG A 361 -2.97 -3.03 1.29
CA ARG A 361 -4.10 -3.39 0.42
C ARG A 361 -3.99 -2.81 -0.97
N TYR A 362 -4.55 -3.51 -1.95
CA TYR A 362 -4.62 -3.06 -3.34
C TYR A 362 -3.25 -2.64 -3.90
N ASN A 363 -2.17 -3.28 -3.46
CA ASN A 363 -0.84 -3.06 -4.01
C ASN A 363 -0.51 -4.10 -5.07
N LEU A 364 0.35 -3.73 -5.99
CA LEU A 364 0.85 -4.58 -7.06
C LEU A 364 2.38 -4.71 -6.93
N SER A 365 2.87 -5.95 -6.76
CA SER A 365 4.30 -6.30 -6.74
C SER A 365 4.61 -7.27 -7.88
N VAL A 366 5.57 -6.92 -8.72
CA VAL A 366 5.86 -7.65 -9.94
C VAL A 366 7.36 -7.94 -10.07
N ARG A 367 7.73 -9.23 -10.12
CA ARG A 367 9.11 -9.66 -10.28
C ARG A 367 10.08 -9.04 -9.27
N ASP A 368 9.64 -8.87 -8.04
CA ASP A 368 10.45 -8.46 -6.90
C ASP A 368 11.08 -9.68 -6.20
N GLY A 369 11.99 -9.47 -5.23
CA GLY A 369 12.59 -10.55 -4.44
C GLY A 369 13.80 -11.22 -5.10
N GLN A 370 14.71 -10.47 -5.72
CA GLN A 370 15.78 -10.98 -6.57
C GLN A 370 17.16 -11.07 -5.88
N THR A 371 17.23 -11.27 -4.54
CA THR A 371 18.51 -11.45 -3.82
C THR A 371 18.50 -12.66 -2.90
N VAL A 372 19.71 -13.20 -2.60
CA VAL A 372 19.97 -14.40 -1.77
C VAL A 372 19.38 -14.35 -0.35
N ARG A 373 19.00 -13.18 0.17
CA ARG A 373 18.53 -13.03 1.56
C ARG A 373 17.13 -12.45 1.70
N SER A 374 16.54 -12.02 0.60
CA SER A 374 15.22 -11.40 0.58
C SER A 374 14.42 -11.87 -0.64
N GLU A 375 14.47 -13.19 -0.90
CA GLU A 375 13.81 -13.82 -2.03
C GLU A 375 12.32 -13.98 -1.79
N PHE A 376 11.61 -12.86 -1.65
CA PHE A 376 10.15 -12.84 -1.41
C PHE A 376 9.47 -11.80 -2.29
N GLY A 377 8.26 -12.09 -2.77
CA GLY A 377 7.37 -11.11 -3.36
C GLY A 377 6.74 -10.22 -2.30
N MET A 378 6.19 -10.85 -1.25
CA MET A 378 5.69 -10.20 -0.04
C MET A 378 6.32 -10.82 1.20
N PHE A 379 6.73 -9.99 2.14
CA PHE A 379 7.31 -10.42 3.40
C PHE A 379 6.52 -9.85 4.58
N ILE A 380 6.12 -10.71 5.51
CA ILE A 380 5.40 -10.36 6.74
C ILE A 380 6.16 -11.00 7.91
N GLY A 381 6.52 -10.21 8.92
CA GLY A 381 7.23 -10.80 10.03
C GLY A 381 7.61 -9.85 11.15
N THR A 382 8.19 -10.44 12.19
CA THR A 382 8.77 -9.70 13.32
C THR A 382 10.04 -10.37 13.81
N MET A 383 10.92 -9.58 14.37
CA MET A 383 12.01 -10.04 15.22
C MET A 383 11.92 -9.45 16.64
N ARG A 384 10.82 -8.75 16.97
CA ARG A 384 10.59 -8.10 18.25
C ARG A 384 9.79 -8.99 19.20
N PRO A 385 10.34 -9.40 20.35
CA PRO A 385 9.68 -10.33 21.29
C PRO A 385 8.74 -9.63 22.28
N VAL A 386 7.83 -8.79 21.79
CA VAL A 386 6.91 -7.99 22.63
C VAL A 386 5.47 -8.40 22.34
N ALA A 387 4.73 -8.84 23.35
CA ALA A 387 3.38 -9.38 23.20
C ALA A 387 2.34 -8.37 22.70
N SER A 388 2.56 -7.06 22.90
CA SER A 388 1.71 -6.01 22.33
C SER A 388 2.05 -5.64 20.89
N ASP A 389 3.14 -6.18 20.36
CA ASP A 389 3.62 -5.94 19.00
C ASP A 389 2.87 -6.82 17.98
N PHE A 390 2.85 -6.40 16.74
CA PHE A 390 2.28 -7.12 15.61
C PHE A 390 0.79 -7.48 15.75
N GLN A 391 -0.01 -6.51 16.21
CA GLN A 391 -1.43 -6.68 16.48
C GLN A 391 -2.31 -6.11 15.37
N ASN A 392 -3.40 -6.83 15.01
CA ASN A 392 -4.44 -6.37 14.09
C ASN A 392 -3.89 -5.95 12.72
N ILE A 393 -3.01 -6.78 12.15
CA ILE A 393 -2.42 -6.55 10.83
C ILE A 393 -3.39 -7.00 9.75
N ARG A 394 -3.58 -6.19 8.69
CA ARG A 394 -4.55 -6.44 7.62
C ARG A 394 -3.90 -6.38 6.25
N VAL A 395 -3.83 -7.52 5.57
CA VAL A 395 -3.21 -7.65 4.25
C VAL A 395 -4.24 -8.22 3.28
N TYR A 396 -4.77 -7.39 2.40
CA TYR A 396 -5.85 -7.84 1.53
C TYR A 396 -5.89 -7.17 0.16
N ASN A 397 -6.45 -7.90 -0.80
CA ASN A 397 -6.57 -7.42 -2.18
C ASN A 397 -5.24 -6.90 -2.79
N ASN A 398 -4.13 -7.57 -2.52
CA ASN A 398 -2.87 -7.32 -3.20
C ASN A 398 -2.66 -8.34 -4.33
N THR A 399 -1.91 -7.96 -5.36
CA THR A 399 -1.47 -8.86 -6.42
C THR A 399 0.05 -8.96 -6.40
N ILE A 400 0.56 -10.17 -6.19
CA ILE A 400 1.98 -10.48 -6.09
C ILE A 400 2.33 -11.48 -7.19
N VAL A 401 3.16 -11.06 -8.13
CA VAL A 401 3.62 -11.89 -9.26
C VAL A 401 5.12 -12.01 -9.19
N VAL A 402 5.63 -13.22 -8.92
CA VAL A 402 7.07 -13.49 -8.87
C VAL A 402 7.49 -14.43 -9.99
N ASP A 403 8.75 -14.33 -10.38
CA ASP A 403 9.34 -15.17 -11.42
C ASP A 403 10.80 -15.50 -11.06
N THR A 404 11.34 -16.54 -11.67
CA THR A 404 12.77 -16.82 -11.59
C THR A 404 13.56 -15.79 -12.39
N VAL A 405 14.51 -15.14 -11.73
CA VAL A 405 15.40 -14.15 -12.37
C VAL A 405 16.86 -14.58 -12.14
N GLY A 406 17.51 -15.04 -13.20
CA GLY A 406 18.87 -15.58 -13.10
C GLY A 406 18.91 -16.83 -12.20
N ALA A 407 19.61 -16.76 -11.07
CA ALA A 407 19.72 -17.84 -10.08
C ALA A 407 18.70 -17.75 -8.94
N PHE A 408 17.85 -16.72 -8.93
CA PHE A 408 16.92 -16.43 -7.82
C PHE A 408 15.51 -16.90 -8.18
N SER A 409 14.88 -17.59 -7.24
CA SER A 409 13.51 -18.09 -7.35
C SER A 409 12.71 -17.65 -6.12
N PRO A 410 12.15 -16.43 -6.13
CA PRO A 410 11.49 -15.86 -4.96
C PRO A 410 10.27 -16.67 -4.51
N THR A 411 10.00 -16.67 -3.21
CA THR A 411 8.73 -17.12 -2.64
C THR A 411 7.68 -16.01 -2.77
N CYS A 412 6.43 -16.30 -3.18
CA CYS A 412 5.41 -15.27 -3.30
C CYS A 412 5.10 -14.60 -1.96
N LEU A 413 4.75 -15.40 -0.94
CA LEU A 413 4.42 -14.94 0.41
C LEU A 413 5.32 -15.61 1.43
N SER A 414 5.99 -14.83 2.26
CA SER A 414 6.70 -15.33 3.42
C SER A 414 6.16 -14.72 4.71
N ILE A 415 5.81 -15.57 5.69
CA ILE A 415 5.39 -15.16 7.02
C ILE A 415 6.29 -15.86 8.02
N GLN A 416 7.21 -15.12 8.62
CA GLN A 416 8.21 -15.73 9.51
C GLN A 416 8.76 -14.77 10.55
N THR A 417 9.39 -15.35 11.57
CA THR A 417 10.11 -14.63 12.63
C THR A 417 11.60 -14.84 12.48
N PHE A 418 12.36 -13.91 13.02
CA PHE A 418 13.81 -14.03 13.13
C PHE A 418 14.22 -14.09 14.60
N GLY A 419 15.41 -14.65 14.85
CA GLY A 419 15.97 -14.69 16.21
C GLY A 419 15.25 -15.64 17.18
N GLY A 420 14.35 -16.52 16.70
CA GLY A 420 13.60 -17.45 17.57
C GLY A 420 12.46 -16.79 18.34
N VAL A 421 12.01 -15.63 17.92
CA VAL A 421 10.87 -14.92 18.53
C VAL A 421 9.60 -15.74 18.37
N ASP A 422 8.81 -15.84 19.44
CA ASP A 422 7.48 -16.42 19.40
C ASP A 422 6.48 -15.45 18.74
N PHE A 423 5.87 -15.90 17.65
CA PHE A 423 4.89 -15.14 16.89
C PHE A 423 3.43 -15.49 17.23
N SER A 424 3.23 -16.33 18.26
CA SER A 424 1.89 -16.80 18.66
C SER A 424 0.98 -15.68 19.17
N HIS A 425 1.55 -14.56 19.58
CA HIS A 425 0.82 -13.37 20.05
C HIS A 425 0.32 -12.47 18.92
N ALA A 426 0.85 -12.61 17.71
CA ALA A 426 0.45 -11.79 16.56
C ALA A 426 -1.05 -11.99 16.23
N THR A 427 -1.70 -10.95 15.74
CA THR A 427 -3.07 -11.04 15.24
C THR A 427 -3.19 -10.36 13.89
N GLY A 428 -3.99 -10.93 13.00
CA GLY A 428 -4.21 -10.31 11.71
C GLY A 428 -4.89 -11.20 10.69
N VAL A 429 -5.19 -10.62 9.53
CA VAL A 429 -5.86 -11.29 8.42
C VAL A 429 -5.12 -11.05 7.10
N ILE A 430 -5.01 -12.11 6.31
CA ILE A 430 -4.47 -12.10 4.94
C ILE A 430 -5.56 -12.63 4.04
N ALA A 431 -6.24 -11.77 3.27
CA ALA A 431 -7.43 -12.15 2.53
C ALA A 431 -7.49 -11.57 1.11
N ASN A 432 -8.14 -12.28 0.19
CA ASN A 432 -8.39 -11.81 -1.18
C ASN A 432 -7.12 -11.38 -1.93
N ASN A 433 -5.95 -11.93 -1.64
CA ASN A 433 -4.75 -11.63 -2.41
C ASN A 433 -4.56 -12.61 -3.56
N ILE A 434 -3.85 -12.19 -4.60
CA ILE A 434 -3.32 -13.07 -5.66
C ILE A 434 -1.83 -13.26 -5.42
N PHE A 435 -1.40 -14.50 -5.30
CA PHE A 435 -0.01 -14.94 -5.25
C PHE A 435 0.25 -15.84 -6.46
N LEU A 436 0.90 -15.27 -7.49
CA LEU A 436 1.21 -15.95 -8.74
C LEU A 436 2.72 -16.24 -8.81
N GLN A 437 3.07 -17.53 -8.76
CA GLN A 437 4.43 -18.01 -8.92
C GLN A 437 4.66 -18.51 -10.36
N LYS A 438 5.45 -17.80 -11.12
CA LYS A 438 5.82 -18.17 -12.51
C LYS A 438 7.09 -18.98 -12.56
N GLY A 439 7.99 -18.81 -11.59
CA GLY A 439 9.27 -19.48 -11.49
C GLY A 439 9.22 -20.74 -10.61
N ALA A 440 10.41 -21.20 -10.22
CA ALA A 440 10.60 -22.42 -9.41
C ALA A 440 10.55 -22.17 -7.88
N GLY A 441 10.27 -20.96 -7.42
CA GLY A 441 10.19 -20.63 -5.99
C GLY A 441 8.91 -21.16 -5.33
N LEU A 442 8.82 -21.03 -4.01
CA LEU A 442 7.65 -21.45 -3.26
C LEU A 442 6.46 -20.49 -3.49
N LEU A 443 5.25 -21.03 -3.40
CA LEU A 443 4.04 -20.21 -3.31
C LEU A 443 3.97 -19.47 -1.98
N CYS A 444 4.24 -20.17 -0.88
CA CYS A 444 4.35 -19.55 0.42
C CYS A 444 5.31 -20.30 1.35
N ASP A 445 5.84 -19.57 2.35
CA ASP A 445 6.52 -20.11 3.53
C ASP A 445 5.89 -19.48 4.78
N VAL A 446 5.01 -20.23 5.46
CA VAL A 446 4.25 -19.76 6.63
C VAL A 446 4.73 -20.46 7.88
N ARG A 447 5.18 -19.68 8.88
CA ARG A 447 5.76 -20.20 10.13
C ARG A 447 5.02 -19.74 11.39
N THR A 448 3.73 -19.43 11.26
CA THR A 448 2.88 -19.04 12.38
C THR A 448 1.45 -19.50 12.18
N THR A 449 0.71 -19.75 13.26
CA THR A 449 -0.73 -19.99 13.27
C THR A 449 -1.54 -18.75 13.67
N ALA A 450 -0.87 -17.66 13.97
CA ALA A 450 -1.48 -16.46 14.53
C ALA A 450 -2.22 -15.58 13.50
N MET A 451 -1.86 -15.69 12.21
CA MET A 451 -2.47 -14.93 11.13
C MET A 451 -3.57 -15.74 10.44
N GLN A 452 -4.75 -15.15 10.23
CA GLN A 452 -5.86 -15.79 9.52
C GLN A 452 -5.68 -15.63 8.00
N ILE A 453 -5.67 -16.74 7.25
CA ILE A 453 -5.47 -16.75 5.80
C ILE A 453 -6.76 -17.18 5.11
N HIS A 454 -7.40 -16.29 4.32
CA HIS A 454 -8.71 -16.53 3.73
C HIS A 454 -8.79 -16.09 2.27
N SER A 455 -9.52 -16.87 1.44
CA SER A 455 -9.92 -16.48 0.08
C SER A 455 -8.79 -15.90 -0.80
N ASN A 456 -7.54 -16.31 -0.57
CA ASN A 456 -6.42 -15.93 -1.40
C ASN A 456 -6.29 -16.89 -2.59
N CYS A 457 -5.84 -16.37 -3.72
CA CYS A 457 -5.41 -17.19 -4.86
C CYS A 457 -3.92 -17.50 -4.73
N PHE A 458 -3.57 -18.79 -4.69
CA PHE A 458 -2.22 -19.30 -4.75
C PHE A 458 -2.05 -20.14 -6.01
N HIS A 459 -1.42 -19.61 -7.04
CA HIS A 459 -1.20 -20.32 -8.29
C HIS A 459 0.27 -20.43 -8.65
N SER A 460 0.70 -21.64 -9.03
CA SER A 460 2.03 -21.89 -9.55
C SER A 460 1.97 -22.44 -10.96
N VAL A 461 2.64 -21.77 -11.89
CA VAL A 461 2.75 -22.21 -13.28
C VAL A 461 3.60 -23.49 -13.39
N GLN A 462 4.57 -23.69 -12.49
CA GLN A 462 5.49 -24.84 -12.50
C GLN A 462 5.12 -25.93 -11.47
N GLY A 463 4.01 -25.77 -10.74
CA GLY A 463 3.59 -26.76 -9.73
C GLY A 463 4.47 -26.78 -8.49
N THR A 464 4.93 -25.61 -8.04
CA THR A 464 5.86 -25.49 -6.90
C THR A 464 5.15 -25.59 -5.54
N ALA A 465 5.90 -26.03 -4.52
CA ALA A 465 5.40 -26.36 -3.21
C ALA A 465 5.00 -25.14 -2.35
N MET A 466 4.16 -25.40 -1.37
CA MET A 466 3.93 -24.55 -0.20
C MET A 466 4.77 -25.08 0.97
N ARG A 467 5.21 -24.18 1.84
CA ARG A 467 5.97 -24.55 3.05
C ARG A 467 5.26 -24.06 4.30
N SER A 468 5.22 -24.87 5.34
CA SER A 468 4.82 -24.45 6.66
C SER A 468 5.67 -25.12 7.74
N PHE A 469 6.13 -24.34 8.73
CA PHE A 469 6.99 -24.82 9.83
C PHE A 469 8.21 -25.65 9.37
N GLY A 470 8.75 -25.35 8.19
CA GLY A 470 9.90 -26.04 7.61
C GLY A 470 9.57 -27.31 6.84
N PHE A 471 8.30 -27.70 6.71
CA PHE A 471 7.87 -28.84 5.91
C PHE A 471 7.34 -28.36 4.56
N ASP A 472 7.77 -29.03 3.48
CA ASP A 472 7.31 -28.77 2.12
C ASP A 472 6.10 -29.64 1.78
N TRP A 473 5.11 -29.02 1.12
CA TRP A 473 3.87 -29.65 0.67
C TRP A 473 3.76 -29.48 -0.84
N GLU A 474 3.59 -30.58 -1.57
CA GLU A 474 3.57 -30.57 -3.04
C GLU A 474 2.29 -29.94 -3.61
N THR A 475 1.21 -29.96 -2.83
CA THR A 475 -0.10 -29.39 -3.24
C THR A 475 -0.69 -28.52 -2.14
N VAL A 476 -1.56 -27.61 -2.53
CA VAL A 476 -2.33 -26.80 -1.59
C VAL A 476 -3.23 -27.67 -0.71
N ASP A 477 -3.82 -28.73 -1.26
CA ASP A 477 -4.67 -29.66 -0.50
C ASP A 477 -3.90 -30.40 0.59
N GLN A 478 -2.66 -30.83 0.30
CA GLN A 478 -1.78 -31.40 1.32
C GLN A 478 -1.45 -30.39 2.41
N TRP A 479 -1.16 -29.16 2.04
CA TRP A 479 -0.87 -28.08 2.97
C TRP A 479 -2.09 -27.76 3.86
N ILE A 480 -3.29 -27.67 3.28
CA ILE A 480 -4.56 -27.48 4.01
C ILE A 480 -4.83 -28.64 4.96
N SER A 481 -4.59 -29.88 4.53
CA SER A 481 -4.90 -31.11 5.29
C SER A 481 -3.90 -31.39 6.39
N ALA A 482 -2.71 -30.79 6.36
CA ALA A 482 -1.66 -31.01 7.36
C ALA A 482 -2.14 -30.57 8.75
N SER A 483 -1.78 -31.38 9.77
CA SER A 483 -2.09 -31.05 11.16
C SER A 483 -1.41 -29.72 11.53
N GLY A 484 -2.16 -28.79 12.11
CA GLY A 484 -1.70 -27.43 12.41
C GLY A 484 -2.02 -26.41 11.32
N ASN A 485 -2.19 -26.80 10.05
CA ASN A 485 -2.58 -25.85 9.00
C ASN A 485 -4.09 -25.60 8.98
N LYS A 486 -4.90 -26.52 9.50
CA LYS A 486 -6.36 -26.34 9.63
C LYS A 486 -6.75 -25.16 10.51
N GLU A 487 -5.88 -24.78 11.43
CA GLU A 487 -6.10 -23.62 12.30
C GLU A 487 -5.98 -22.28 11.55
N PHE A 488 -5.28 -22.25 10.41
CA PHE A 488 -5.20 -21.07 9.55
C PHE A 488 -6.47 -20.84 8.73
N LEU A 489 -7.25 -21.89 8.54
CA LEU A 489 -8.38 -21.91 7.63
C LEU A 489 -9.66 -22.02 8.45
N HIS A 490 -10.29 -20.90 8.74
CA HIS A 490 -11.61 -20.93 9.32
C HIS A 490 -12.64 -21.50 8.32
N GLY A 491 -13.07 -22.73 8.53
CA GLY A 491 -14.24 -23.35 7.90
C GLY A 491 -14.23 -23.31 6.37
N THR A 492 -15.24 -22.69 5.79
CA THR A 492 -15.56 -22.66 4.37
C THR A 492 -14.77 -21.68 3.50
N HIS A 493 -13.74 -21.02 4.05
CA HIS A 493 -12.98 -20.00 3.33
C HIS A 493 -11.86 -20.62 2.50
N THR A 494 -12.08 -20.74 1.22
CA THR A 494 -11.26 -21.51 0.29
C THR A 494 -10.04 -20.75 -0.17
N ILE A 495 -8.91 -21.45 -0.25
CA ILE A 495 -7.76 -21.05 -1.03
C ILE A 495 -7.98 -21.45 -2.48
N PHE A 496 -7.73 -20.56 -3.43
CA PHE A 496 -7.86 -20.82 -4.85
C PHE A 496 -6.52 -21.20 -5.45
N VAL A 497 -6.54 -22.21 -6.29
CA VAL A 497 -5.35 -22.72 -6.99
C VAL A 497 -5.43 -22.56 -8.49
N ASP A 498 -6.54 -22.05 -9.00
CA ASP A 498 -6.70 -21.83 -10.42
C ASP A 498 -5.78 -20.70 -10.90
N ASN A 499 -5.39 -20.80 -12.18
CA ASN A 499 -4.71 -19.70 -12.84
C ASN A 499 -5.59 -18.44 -12.74
N PRO A 500 -5.10 -17.33 -12.17
CA PRO A 500 -5.85 -16.09 -12.07
C PRO A 500 -6.24 -15.51 -13.44
N GLN A 501 -5.65 -16.00 -14.53
CA GLN A 501 -5.88 -15.50 -15.89
C GLN A 501 -5.76 -13.98 -15.93
N LEU A 502 -4.58 -13.48 -15.61
CA LEU A 502 -4.28 -12.06 -15.74
C LEU A 502 -4.23 -11.67 -17.23
N VAL A 503 -4.58 -10.45 -17.55
CA VAL A 503 -4.60 -9.94 -18.94
C VAL A 503 -3.26 -10.19 -19.64
N ASN A 504 -2.15 -9.92 -18.96
CA ASN A 504 -0.80 -10.24 -19.44
C ASN A 504 0.18 -10.39 -18.26
N ASP A 505 0.31 -11.58 -17.70
CA ASP A 505 1.17 -11.85 -16.54
C ASP A 505 2.69 -11.65 -16.79
N SER A 506 3.09 -11.40 -18.01
CA SER A 506 4.47 -11.13 -18.44
C SER A 506 4.69 -9.65 -18.78
N GLY A 507 3.67 -8.83 -18.67
CA GLY A 507 3.69 -7.41 -18.97
C GLY A 507 4.52 -6.56 -18.00
N THR A 508 4.49 -5.25 -18.21
CA THR A 508 5.23 -4.27 -17.41
C THR A 508 4.37 -3.11 -16.92
N ASN A 509 3.17 -2.97 -17.47
CA ASN A 509 2.23 -1.94 -17.07
C ASN A 509 1.30 -2.51 -15.97
N PRO A 510 0.85 -1.72 -15.03
CA PRO A 510 -0.08 -2.18 -14.01
C PRO A 510 -1.32 -2.88 -14.56
N GLU A 511 -1.93 -2.37 -15.62
CA GLU A 511 -3.15 -2.92 -16.25
C GLU A 511 -2.96 -4.35 -16.77
N ASP A 512 -1.73 -4.76 -17.10
CA ASP A 512 -1.39 -6.11 -17.54
C ASP A 512 -1.73 -7.17 -16.46
N PHE A 513 -1.71 -6.78 -15.19
CA PHE A 513 -1.90 -7.68 -14.05
C PHE A 513 -3.33 -7.69 -13.50
N ARG A 514 -4.26 -7.11 -14.21
CA ARG A 514 -5.69 -7.21 -13.92
C ARG A 514 -6.19 -8.61 -14.28
N PRO A 515 -7.07 -9.23 -13.46
CA PRO A 515 -7.77 -10.44 -13.88
C PRO A 515 -8.55 -10.19 -15.18
N ALA A 516 -8.49 -11.11 -16.13
CA ALA A 516 -9.29 -11.06 -17.36
C ALA A 516 -10.79 -11.13 -17.02
N ASP A 517 -11.65 -10.70 -17.93
CA ASP A 517 -13.09 -10.63 -17.68
C ASP A 517 -13.74 -12.00 -17.41
N ASP A 518 -13.15 -13.06 -17.98
CA ASP A 518 -13.57 -14.45 -17.74
C ASP A 518 -12.70 -15.16 -16.70
N SER A 519 -11.92 -14.44 -15.92
CA SER A 519 -11.07 -15.01 -14.88
C SER A 519 -11.85 -15.88 -13.91
N PRO A 520 -11.30 -17.06 -13.54
CA PRO A 520 -11.90 -17.91 -12.53
C PRO A 520 -11.93 -17.26 -11.13
N LEU A 521 -11.32 -16.11 -10.94
CA LEU A 521 -11.35 -15.38 -9.68
C LEU A 521 -12.56 -14.44 -9.52
N TYR A 522 -13.35 -14.23 -10.58
CA TYR A 522 -14.54 -13.38 -10.48
C TYR A 522 -15.50 -13.85 -9.39
N GLY A 523 -15.81 -12.98 -8.45
CA GLY A 523 -16.82 -13.24 -7.41
C GLY A 523 -16.41 -14.25 -6.32
N VAL A 524 -15.15 -14.73 -6.31
CA VAL A 524 -14.69 -15.73 -5.33
C VAL A 524 -14.08 -15.11 -4.08
N GLY A 525 -13.77 -13.83 -4.10
CA GLY A 525 -13.30 -13.09 -2.94
C GLY A 525 -14.37 -12.97 -1.86
N MET A 526 -13.93 -12.86 -0.62
CA MET A 526 -14.81 -12.64 0.52
C MET A 526 -15.16 -11.16 0.70
N ASP A 527 -16.30 -10.91 1.32
CA ASP A 527 -16.62 -9.58 1.83
C ASP A 527 -15.89 -9.33 3.16
N ILE A 528 -14.74 -8.69 3.09
CA ILE A 528 -13.92 -8.40 4.27
C ILE A 528 -14.62 -7.47 5.27
N ASN A 529 -15.59 -6.66 4.84
CA ASN A 529 -16.39 -5.83 5.74
C ASN A 529 -17.39 -6.66 6.53
N ALA A 530 -18.10 -7.55 5.85
CA ALA A 530 -19.07 -8.42 6.53
C ALA A 530 -18.40 -9.43 7.47
N GLU A 531 -17.20 -9.92 7.11
CA GLU A 531 -16.51 -10.95 7.89
C GLU A 531 -15.68 -10.38 9.04
N PHE A 532 -14.94 -9.29 8.80
CA PHE A 532 -13.98 -8.75 9.76
C PHE A 532 -14.27 -7.30 10.21
N GLY A 533 -15.37 -6.70 9.71
CA GLY A 533 -15.66 -5.29 10.01
C GLY A 533 -14.65 -4.29 9.39
N ILE A 534 -13.86 -4.71 8.41
CA ILE A 534 -12.88 -3.87 7.75
C ILE A 534 -13.59 -2.99 6.72
N ALA A 535 -13.45 -1.68 6.84
CA ALA A 535 -14.06 -0.74 5.89
C ALA A 535 -13.58 -1.01 4.46
N ARG A 536 -14.53 -1.10 3.53
CA ARG A 536 -14.23 -1.28 2.10
C ARG A 536 -13.65 0.00 1.52
N PRO A 537 -12.61 -0.07 0.69
CA PRO A 537 -12.21 1.06 -0.14
C PRO A 537 -13.26 1.37 -1.19
N THR A 538 -13.21 2.56 -1.75
CA THR A 538 -14.16 3.05 -2.76
C THR A 538 -13.70 2.85 -4.19
N GLU A 539 -12.43 2.48 -4.38
CA GLU A 539 -11.81 2.26 -5.69
C GLU A 539 -10.82 1.08 -5.62
N ASP A 540 -10.54 0.47 -6.76
CA ASP A 540 -9.47 -0.51 -6.94
C ASP A 540 -8.13 0.17 -7.27
N PHE A 541 -7.08 -0.61 -7.58
CA PHE A 541 -5.74 -0.10 -7.93
C PHE A 541 -5.77 0.86 -9.14
N LEU A 542 -6.60 0.59 -10.14
CA LEU A 542 -6.72 1.43 -11.34
C LEU A 542 -7.63 2.66 -11.15
N GLY A 543 -8.25 2.80 -9.97
CA GLY A 543 -9.22 3.86 -9.69
C GLY A 543 -10.63 3.53 -10.16
N ASN A 544 -10.91 2.28 -10.54
CA ASN A 544 -12.27 1.85 -10.84
C ASN A 544 -13.11 1.83 -9.57
N ALA A 545 -14.32 2.39 -9.65
CA ALA A 545 -15.20 2.50 -8.50
C ALA A 545 -15.62 1.11 -7.97
N LEU A 546 -15.50 0.92 -6.65
CA LEU A 546 -16.02 -0.24 -5.92
C LEU A 546 -17.33 0.14 -5.22
N PRO A 547 -18.50 -0.17 -5.80
CA PRO A 547 -19.77 0.25 -5.24
C PRO A 547 -20.02 -0.34 -3.84
N ALA A 548 -20.62 0.43 -2.95
CA ALA A 548 -21.02 -0.05 -1.62
C ALA A 548 -22.00 -1.24 -1.69
N THR A 549 -22.69 -1.40 -2.82
CA THR A 549 -23.60 -2.50 -3.12
C THR A 549 -22.93 -3.66 -3.85
N GLN A 550 -21.59 -3.65 -3.98
CA GLN A 550 -20.87 -4.78 -4.59
C GLN A 550 -21.11 -6.07 -3.80
N VAL A 551 -21.45 -7.13 -4.50
CA VAL A 551 -21.74 -8.44 -3.91
C VAL A 551 -20.77 -9.53 -4.34
N PHE A 552 -20.08 -9.32 -5.47
CA PHE A 552 -19.05 -10.20 -5.98
C PHE A 552 -17.70 -9.51 -5.83
N PHE A 553 -16.78 -10.15 -5.16
CA PHE A 553 -15.45 -9.63 -4.89
C PHE A 553 -14.43 -10.49 -5.60
N THR A 554 -13.48 -9.88 -6.25
CA THR A 554 -12.38 -10.58 -6.93
C THR A 554 -11.12 -10.47 -6.07
N PRO A 555 -10.39 -11.56 -5.80
CA PRO A 555 -9.06 -11.45 -5.22
C PRO A 555 -8.12 -10.64 -6.09
N GLY A 556 -7.18 -9.92 -5.46
CA GLY A 556 -6.18 -9.11 -6.14
C GLY A 556 -6.44 -7.62 -6.04
N ALA A 557 -5.52 -6.85 -6.61
CA ALA A 557 -5.51 -5.38 -6.52
C ALA A 557 -6.53 -4.70 -7.45
N MET A 558 -7.07 -5.43 -8.42
CA MET A 558 -7.93 -4.90 -9.48
C MET A 558 -9.12 -5.81 -9.73
N GLU A 559 -10.27 -5.21 -10.01
CA GLU A 559 -11.43 -5.92 -10.50
C GLU A 559 -11.35 -6.09 -12.04
N PRO A 560 -11.98 -7.11 -12.64
CA PRO A 560 -12.17 -7.19 -14.09
C PRO A 560 -12.94 -5.98 -14.63
N ASP A 561 -12.68 -5.60 -15.90
CA ASP A 561 -13.36 -4.44 -16.51
C ASP A 561 -14.85 -4.68 -16.70
N THR A 562 -15.22 -5.90 -17.07
CA THR A 562 -16.60 -6.26 -17.37
C THR A 562 -17.07 -7.36 -16.41
N PRO A 563 -18.04 -7.08 -15.53
CA PRO A 563 -18.64 -8.14 -14.70
C PRO A 563 -19.24 -9.26 -15.56
N LEU A 564 -19.01 -10.50 -15.16
CA LEU A 564 -19.63 -11.64 -15.84
C LEU A 564 -21.17 -11.54 -15.80
N PRO A 565 -21.85 -11.76 -16.93
CA PRO A 565 -23.31 -11.68 -16.96
C PRO A 565 -23.93 -12.80 -16.16
N ASN A 566 -24.94 -12.48 -15.35
CA ASN A 566 -25.76 -13.52 -14.72
C ASN A 566 -26.61 -14.23 -15.77
N LEU A 567 -26.44 -15.54 -15.90
CA LEU A 567 -27.11 -16.35 -16.89
C LEU A 567 -28.52 -16.76 -16.46
N LEU A 568 -28.89 -16.58 -15.19
CA LEU A 568 -30.23 -16.87 -14.71
C LEU A 568 -31.23 -15.81 -15.17
N THR A 569 -32.40 -16.24 -15.65
CA THR A 569 -33.49 -15.34 -16.00
C THR A 569 -34.20 -14.89 -14.73
N SER A 570 -34.40 -13.57 -14.56
CA SER A 570 -35.11 -13.00 -13.41
C SER A 570 -34.60 -13.51 -12.05
N PRO A 571 -33.28 -13.36 -11.75
CA PRO A 571 -32.66 -13.99 -10.59
C PRO A 571 -33.19 -13.48 -9.24
N ASN A 572 -33.78 -12.31 -9.21
CA ASN A 572 -34.27 -11.67 -7.98
C ASN A 572 -35.77 -11.84 -7.78
N VAL A 573 -36.52 -12.35 -8.80
CA VAL A 573 -37.95 -12.54 -8.75
C VAL A 573 -38.27 -13.94 -9.30
N LEU A 574 -38.58 -14.87 -8.42
CA LEU A 574 -38.74 -16.28 -8.76
C LEU A 574 -40.03 -16.62 -9.55
N ASN A 575 -40.90 -15.64 -9.80
CA ASN A 575 -42.16 -15.88 -10.49
C ASN A 575 -42.08 -15.82 -12.03
N THR A 576 -40.93 -15.47 -12.60
CA THR A 576 -40.74 -15.35 -14.06
C THR A 576 -39.57 -16.19 -14.53
N GLY A 577 -39.81 -17.18 -15.35
CA GLY A 577 -38.78 -18.07 -15.91
C GLY A 577 -38.25 -19.14 -14.93
N TRP A 578 -38.85 -19.25 -13.74
CA TRP A 578 -38.52 -20.25 -12.75
C TRP A 578 -39.64 -21.32 -12.64
N GLU A 579 -39.22 -22.55 -12.48
CA GLU A 579 -40.14 -23.62 -12.10
C GLU A 579 -40.34 -23.62 -10.58
N LEU A 580 -41.56 -23.44 -10.15
CA LEU A 580 -41.96 -23.42 -8.75
C LEU A 580 -42.76 -24.69 -8.45
N ASN A 581 -42.16 -25.61 -7.70
CA ASN A 581 -42.80 -26.87 -7.35
C ASN A 581 -43.15 -26.89 -5.86
N ASP A 582 -44.43 -26.84 -5.54
CA ASP A 582 -44.98 -26.97 -4.18
C ASP A 582 -44.29 -26.01 -3.15
N ILE A 583 -44.16 -24.75 -3.52
CA ILE A 583 -43.56 -23.71 -2.67
C ILE A 583 -44.44 -22.46 -2.62
N ASP A 584 -44.44 -21.80 -1.49
CA ASP A 584 -44.97 -20.45 -1.29
C ASP A 584 -43.88 -19.39 -1.40
N LEU A 585 -44.17 -18.26 -2.04
CA LEU A 585 -43.31 -17.11 -2.14
C LEU A 585 -43.87 -15.92 -1.38
N ILE A 586 -43.12 -15.41 -0.41
CA ILE A 586 -43.44 -14.18 0.33
C ILE A 586 -42.42 -13.11 -0.11
N SER A 587 -42.90 -12.13 -0.88
CA SER A 587 -42.07 -11.05 -1.42
C SER A 587 -42.07 -9.80 -0.50
N GLY A 588 -41.14 -8.86 -0.77
CA GLY A 588 -41.08 -7.57 -0.07
C GLY A 588 -40.40 -7.62 1.29
N LEU A 589 -39.58 -8.61 1.55
CA LEU A 589 -38.76 -8.70 2.76
C LEU A 589 -37.50 -7.82 2.66
N LEU A 590 -36.94 -7.48 3.82
CA LEU A 590 -35.70 -6.70 3.89
C LEU A 590 -34.55 -7.45 3.18
N GLY A 591 -34.05 -6.89 2.10
CA GLY A 591 -32.93 -7.42 1.35
C GLY A 591 -31.59 -7.13 1.98
N MET A 592 -30.53 -7.64 1.35
CA MET A 592 -29.17 -7.58 1.83
C MET A 592 -28.67 -6.12 2.04
N PHE A 593 -29.09 -5.19 1.19
CA PHE A 593 -28.72 -3.78 1.27
C PHE A 593 -29.83 -2.85 1.80
N GLY A 594 -30.84 -3.42 2.48
CA GLY A 594 -31.90 -2.63 3.15
C GLY A 594 -33.12 -2.30 2.32
N GLY A 595 -33.17 -2.70 1.04
CA GLY A 595 -34.40 -2.62 0.21
C GLY A 595 -35.38 -3.75 0.53
N THR A 596 -36.50 -3.79 -0.19
CA THR A 596 -37.51 -4.86 -0.06
C THR A 596 -37.41 -5.87 -1.20
N SER A 597 -36.18 -6.25 -1.60
CA SER A 597 -35.89 -7.14 -2.71
C SER A 597 -35.97 -8.62 -2.37
N ALA A 598 -35.81 -8.97 -1.10
CA ALA A 598 -35.76 -10.37 -0.70
C ALA A 598 -37.14 -11.08 -0.74
N GLN A 599 -37.09 -12.36 -1.03
CA GLN A 599 -38.25 -13.27 -1.01
C GLN A 599 -38.00 -14.44 -0.05
N ASN A 600 -39.02 -14.96 0.57
CA ASN A 600 -38.97 -16.20 1.34
C ASN A 600 -39.53 -17.35 0.49
N ILE A 601 -38.72 -18.39 0.32
CA ILE A 601 -39.10 -19.64 -0.28
C ILE A 601 -39.56 -20.55 0.85
N ARG A 602 -40.82 -20.91 0.88
CA ARG A 602 -41.37 -21.85 1.86
C ARG A 602 -41.73 -23.17 1.20
N VAL A 603 -41.34 -24.27 1.81
CA VAL A 603 -41.57 -25.62 1.30
C VAL A 603 -42.90 -26.14 1.80
N ASP A 604 -43.85 -26.46 0.90
CA ASP A 604 -45.14 -26.95 1.23
C ASP A 604 -45.31 -28.49 1.04
N ALA A 605 -44.43 -29.11 0.27
CA ALA A 605 -44.41 -30.55 0.03
C ALA A 605 -42.99 -31.13 -0.05
N GLU A 606 -42.88 -32.44 0.17
CA GLU A 606 -41.60 -33.16 0.02
C GLU A 606 -41.07 -33.05 -1.43
N GLY A 607 -39.80 -32.74 -1.56
CA GLY A 607 -39.13 -32.55 -2.86
C GLY A 607 -39.41 -31.19 -3.52
N ALA A 608 -40.08 -30.26 -2.83
CA ALA A 608 -40.32 -28.91 -3.31
C ALA A 608 -39.01 -28.13 -3.50
N ALA A 609 -38.86 -27.48 -4.65
CA ALA A 609 -37.69 -26.71 -5.00
C ALA A 609 -37.98 -25.60 -6.01
N VAL A 610 -37.18 -24.57 -6.05
CA VAL A 610 -37.14 -23.63 -7.18
C VAL A 610 -36.06 -24.07 -8.15
N GLY A 611 -36.30 -23.99 -9.45
CA GLY A 611 -35.33 -24.43 -10.44
C GLY A 611 -35.45 -23.72 -11.79
N GLN A 612 -34.39 -23.75 -12.55
CA GLN A 612 -34.32 -23.18 -13.89
C GLN A 612 -33.54 -24.11 -14.82
N LEU A 613 -34.16 -24.46 -15.96
CA LEU A 613 -33.54 -25.33 -16.99
C LEU A 613 -32.58 -24.53 -17.87
N ARG A 614 -31.44 -25.12 -18.20
CA ARG A 614 -30.44 -24.63 -19.13
C ARG A 614 -30.25 -25.59 -20.30
N THR A 615 -29.96 -25.02 -21.47
CA THR A 615 -29.57 -25.77 -22.67
C THR A 615 -28.16 -25.36 -23.11
N PHE A 616 -27.38 -26.35 -23.57
CA PHE A 616 -26.00 -26.15 -24.00
C PHE A 616 -25.75 -26.75 -25.40
N THR A 617 -24.70 -26.24 -26.04
CA THR A 617 -24.17 -26.94 -27.21
C THR A 617 -23.26 -28.06 -26.74
N ALA A 618 -23.52 -29.29 -27.19
CA ALA A 618 -22.65 -30.42 -26.88
C ALA A 618 -21.21 -30.23 -27.44
N GLY A 619 -20.26 -30.93 -26.85
CA GLY A 619 -18.89 -30.99 -27.34
C GLY A 619 -17.88 -30.05 -26.64
N THR A 620 -18.31 -29.17 -25.73
CA THR A 620 -17.42 -28.30 -24.94
C THR A 620 -17.68 -28.47 -23.45
N GLU A 621 -16.68 -28.81 -22.71
CA GLU A 621 -16.74 -28.79 -21.25
C GLU A 621 -16.93 -27.34 -20.77
N LYS A 622 -17.75 -27.13 -19.75
CA LYS A 622 -18.08 -25.81 -19.23
C LYS A 622 -17.98 -25.80 -17.71
N ILE A 623 -17.47 -24.74 -17.17
CA ILE A 623 -17.43 -24.50 -15.72
C ILE A 623 -18.46 -23.40 -15.41
N PHE A 624 -19.33 -23.66 -14.45
CA PHE A 624 -20.30 -22.70 -13.96
C PHE A 624 -20.15 -22.49 -12.46
N ARG A 625 -20.38 -21.26 -12.03
CA ARG A 625 -20.59 -20.92 -10.64
C ARG A 625 -22.03 -20.56 -10.42
N ARG A 626 -22.64 -21.22 -9.44
CA ARG A 626 -24.06 -21.09 -9.12
C ARG A 626 -24.23 -20.89 -7.63
N GLY A 627 -25.20 -20.08 -7.27
CA GLY A 627 -25.46 -19.84 -5.87
C GLY A 627 -26.56 -18.83 -5.62
N GLY A 628 -26.62 -18.35 -4.40
CA GLY A 628 -27.58 -17.35 -4.00
C GLY A 628 -27.15 -16.59 -2.75
N PHE A 629 -27.80 -15.47 -2.53
CA PHE A 629 -27.71 -14.70 -1.28
C PHE A 629 -28.88 -15.11 -0.40
N VAL A 630 -28.61 -15.85 0.66
CA VAL A 630 -29.65 -16.49 1.49
C VAL A 630 -29.45 -16.18 2.97
N LYS A 631 -30.54 -16.17 3.72
CA LYS A 631 -30.51 -16.20 5.18
C LYS A 631 -31.61 -17.08 5.74
N PRO A 632 -31.46 -17.63 6.95
CA PRO A 632 -32.53 -18.45 7.53
C PRO A 632 -33.77 -17.61 7.78
N ALA A 633 -34.94 -18.16 7.46
CA ALA A 633 -36.18 -17.79 8.15
C ALA A 633 -36.14 -18.41 9.56
N ALA A 634 -37.07 -18.04 10.43
CA ALA A 634 -36.99 -18.36 11.86
C ALA A 634 -36.86 -19.86 12.22
N ASP A 635 -37.13 -20.74 11.27
CA ASP A 635 -37.21 -22.21 11.45
C ASP A 635 -36.30 -23.01 10.50
N VAL A 636 -35.41 -22.35 9.78
CA VAL A 636 -34.47 -22.97 8.80
C VAL A 636 -33.05 -22.97 9.31
N ILE A 637 -32.36 -24.07 9.14
CA ILE A 637 -30.97 -24.25 9.55
C ILE A 637 -30.03 -24.54 8.37
N ALA A 638 -30.54 -24.99 7.24
CA ALA A 638 -29.73 -25.30 6.07
C ALA A 638 -30.37 -24.84 4.76
N ALA A 639 -29.55 -24.56 3.75
CA ALA A 639 -29.97 -24.40 2.37
C ALA A 639 -29.31 -25.47 1.51
N VAL A 640 -29.99 -25.89 0.47
CA VAL A 640 -29.46 -26.85 -0.51
C VAL A 640 -29.44 -26.20 -1.88
N ILE A 641 -28.32 -26.31 -2.56
CA ILE A 641 -28.18 -25.94 -3.97
C ILE A 641 -27.71 -27.15 -4.75
N GLY A 642 -28.30 -27.40 -5.89
CA GLY A 642 -27.98 -28.56 -6.68
C GLY A 642 -28.17 -28.40 -8.18
N ASN A 643 -27.78 -29.43 -8.90
CA ASN A 643 -27.89 -29.55 -10.34
C ASN A 643 -28.42 -30.93 -10.71
N ARG A 644 -29.13 -30.96 -11.82
CA ARG A 644 -29.64 -32.19 -12.38
C ARG A 644 -29.65 -32.13 -13.90
N GLN A 645 -29.24 -33.22 -14.56
CA GLN A 645 -29.53 -33.44 -15.96
C GLN A 645 -30.97 -34.00 -16.08
N PRO A 646 -31.90 -33.36 -16.82
CA PRO A 646 -33.31 -33.74 -16.82
C PRO A 646 -33.60 -35.16 -17.34
N ASP A 647 -32.78 -35.64 -18.28
CA ASP A 647 -33.02 -36.90 -18.99
C ASP A 647 -32.35 -38.12 -18.36
N ILE A 648 -31.44 -37.91 -17.43
CA ILE A 648 -30.77 -38.97 -16.67
C ILE A 648 -30.71 -38.59 -15.20
N ASN A 649 -30.73 -39.58 -14.31
CA ASN A 649 -30.69 -39.32 -12.87
C ASN A 649 -29.31 -38.96 -12.34
N ASP A 650 -28.53 -38.20 -13.11
CA ASP A 650 -27.30 -37.64 -12.68
C ASP A 650 -27.58 -36.30 -11.99
N TYR A 651 -27.37 -36.25 -10.70
CA TYR A 651 -27.57 -35.04 -9.91
C TYR A 651 -26.58 -35.01 -8.77
N TRP A 652 -26.35 -33.81 -8.26
CA TRP A 652 -25.58 -33.59 -7.05
C TRP A 652 -26.09 -32.33 -6.35
N TRP A 653 -25.90 -32.26 -5.05
CA TRP A 653 -26.31 -31.17 -4.20
C TRP A 653 -25.32 -30.94 -3.08
N THR A 654 -25.44 -29.76 -2.44
CA THR A 654 -24.64 -29.34 -1.32
C THR A 654 -25.53 -28.79 -0.25
N TRP A 655 -25.31 -29.21 0.99
CA TRP A 655 -25.96 -28.67 2.17
C TRP A 655 -25.10 -27.60 2.80
N PHE A 656 -25.66 -26.42 3.02
CA PHE A 656 -25.05 -25.32 3.72
C PHE A 656 -25.80 -25.09 5.02
N ASP A 657 -25.14 -25.25 6.19
CA ASP A 657 -25.70 -24.81 7.48
C ASP A 657 -25.59 -23.30 7.57
N ILE A 658 -26.66 -22.59 7.21
CA ILE A 658 -26.70 -21.12 7.17
C ILE A 658 -26.90 -20.49 8.56
N VAL A 659 -27.12 -21.28 9.60
CA VAL A 659 -27.15 -20.83 10.99
C VAL A 659 -25.76 -20.94 11.60
N ALA A 660 -25.10 -22.07 11.47
CA ALA A 660 -23.72 -22.27 11.93
C ALA A 660 -22.71 -21.53 11.04
N GLY A 661 -23.03 -21.29 9.78
CA GLY A 661 -22.10 -20.71 8.81
C GLY A 661 -21.07 -21.71 8.30
N GLU A 662 -21.47 -22.97 8.17
CA GLU A 662 -20.61 -24.09 7.81
C GLU A 662 -21.16 -24.86 6.61
N LEU A 663 -20.25 -25.50 5.87
CA LEU A 663 -20.61 -26.52 4.89
C LEU A 663 -20.97 -27.79 5.65
N ASP A 664 -22.25 -28.24 5.55
CA ASP A 664 -22.70 -29.43 6.27
C ASP A 664 -22.30 -30.70 5.53
N ASP A 665 -22.62 -30.80 4.23
CA ASP A 665 -22.19 -31.92 3.40
C ASP A 665 -22.33 -31.63 1.90
N ALA A 666 -21.70 -32.47 1.08
CA ALA A 666 -21.80 -32.45 -0.37
C ALA A 666 -21.93 -33.87 -0.93
N ASP A 667 -23.02 -34.13 -1.63
CA ASP A 667 -23.31 -35.39 -2.25
C ASP A 667 -23.37 -35.30 -3.78
N ALA A 668 -22.87 -36.32 -4.46
CA ALA A 668 -22.99 -36.48 -5.90
C ALA A 668 -23.45 -37.91 -6.22
N TRP A 669 -24.44 -38.01 -7.10
CA TRP A 669 -24.99 -39.29 -7.56
C TRP A 669 -24.86 -39.41 -9.08
N GLY A 670 -24.44 -40.60 -9.57
CA GLY A 670 -24.24 -40.86 -10.99
C GLY A 670 -22.78 -40.94 -11.41
N ALA A 671 -22.52 -40.89 -12.70
CA ALA A 671 -21.18 -41.09 -13.30
C ALA A 671 -20.15 -39.94 -13.02
N TYR A 672 -20.48 -39.01 -12.15
CA TYR A 672 -19.77 -37.74 -12.02
C TYR A 672 -18.94 -37.58 -10.74
N LEU A 673 -18.37 -38.67 -10.25
CA LEU A 673 -17.54 -38.72 -9.04
C LEU A 673 -16.12 -38.09 -9.22
N ASP A 674 -15.69 -37.79 -10.44
CA ASP A 674 -14.29 -37.33 -10.71
C ASP A 674 -14.08 -35.81 -10.62
N SER A 675 -15.13 -35.00 -10.45
CA SER A 675 -14.98 -33.56 -10.25
C SER A 675 -15.69 -33.13 -8.97
N VAL A 676 -14.96 -33.12 -7.86
CA VAL A 676 -15.47 -32.58 -6.59
C VAL A 676 -15.83 -31.10 -6.79
N PRO A 677 -17.11 -30.71 -6.71
CA PRO A 677 -17.50 -29.33 -6.84
C PRO A 677 -16.82 -28.47 -5.75
N ARG A 678 -16.43 -27.28 -6.09
CA ARG A 678 -15.88 -26.33 -5.11
C ARG A 678 -17.03 -25.56 -4.50
N PHE A 679 -17.10 -25.56 -3.18
CA PHE A 679 -18.18 -24.94 -2.42
C PHE A 679 -17.70 -23.73 -1.65
N ARG A 680 -18.59 -22.77 -1.41
CA ARG A 680 -18.30 -21.58 -0.62
C ARG A 680 -19.50 -21.10 0.15
N MET A 681 -19.18 -20.56 1.31
CA MET A 681 -20.11 -19.88 2.17
C MET A 681 -19.46 -18.64 2.76
N GLN A 682 -20.05 -17.47 2.58
CA GLN A 682 -19.45 -16.20 3.00
C GLN A 682 -20.52 -15.26 3.56
N LYS A 683 -20.22 -14.56 4.65
CA LYS A 683 -21.12 -13.57 5.23
C LYS A 683 -21.38 -12.40 4.29
N ARG A 684 -22.59 -11.87 4.36
CA ARG A 684 -23.07 -10.69 3.64
C ARG A 684 -23.88 -9.79 4.59
N PRO A 685 -24.12 -8.52 4.25
CA PRO A 685 -24.91 -7.61 5.09
C PRO A 685 -26.30 -8.16 5.46
N ASN A 686 -26.86 -7.66 6.56
CA ASN A 686 -28.20 -7.99 7.07
C ASN A 686 -28.44 -9.49 7.35
N GLY A 687 -27.37 -10.21 7.72
CA GLY A 687 -27.45 -11.62 8.08
C GLY A 687 -27.61 -12.58 6.90
N PHE A 688 -27.35 -12.10 5.68
CA PHE A 688 -27.29 -12.97 4.51
C PHE A 688 -25.97 -13.74 4.45
N TRP A 689 -26.01 -14.86 3.77
CA TRP A 689 -24.87 -15.65 3.34
C TRP A 689 -24.84 -15.73 1.83
N LEU A 690 -23.68 -15.52 1.24
CA LEU A 690 -23.40 -16.01 -0.10
C LEU A 690 -23.09 -17.49 0.00
N ILE A 691 -23.94 -18.33 -0.58
CA ILE A 691 -23.67 -19.75 -0.78
C ILE A 691 -23.43 -19.98 -2.27
N MET A 692 -22.38 -20.70 -2.60
CA MET A 692 -21.98 -20.89 -3.99
C MET A 692 -21.31 -22.25 -4.17
N HIS A 693 -21.54 -22.87 -5.33
CA HIS A 693 -20.72 -23.97 -5.81
C HIS A 693 -20.23 -23.73 -7.24
N GLU A 694 -19.08 -24.29 -7.53
CA GLU A 694 -18.52 -24.38 -8.87
C GLU A 694 -18.65 -25.78 -9.37
N MET A 695 -19.16 -25.95 -10.57
CA MET A 695 -19.32 -27.23 -11.21
C MET A 695 -18.74 -27.25 -12.61
N LYS A 696 -18.25 -28.42 -13.00
CA LYS A 696 -17.80 -28.73 -14.31
C LYS A 696 -18.87 -29.54 -15.05
N VAL A 697 -19.54 -28.92 -16.02
CA VAL A 697 -20.55 -29.58 -16.84
C VAL A 697 -19.86 -30.32 -17.97
N PRO A 698 -20.11 -31.64 -18.10
CA PRO A 698 -19.51 -32.46 -19.15
C PRO A 698 -19.79 -31.95 -20.56
N SER A 699 -18.86 -32.24 -21.46
CA SER A 699 -19.04 -31.98 -22.89
C SER A 699 -20.20 -32.75 -23.52
N THR A 700 -20.66 -33.83 -22.88
CA THR A 700 -21.76 -34.66 -23.34
C THR A 700 -23.14 -34.12 -22.95
N TRP A 701 -23.21 -33.21 -21.98
CA TRP A 701 -24.48 -32.66 -21.53
C TRP A 701 -24.96 -31.56 -22.47
N THR A 702 -26.25 -31.61 -22.80
CA THR A 702 -26.93 -30.56 -23.57
C THR A 702 -27.91 -29.76 -22.75
N GLN A 703 -28.24 -30.23 -21.58
CA GLN A 703 -29.16 -29.58 -20.63
C GLN A 703 -28.69 -29.78 -19.19
N ASP A 704 -29.05 -28.84 -18.34
CA ASP A 704 -28.83 -28.91 -16.90
C ASP A 704 -29.86 -28.05 -16.18
N LYS A 705 -30.27 -28.46 -14.99
CA LYS A 705 -31.23 -27.74 -14.17
C LYS A 705 -30.59 -27.27 -12.87
N PHE A 706 -30.49 -25.97 -12.69
CA PHE A 706 -30.18 -25.37 -11.40
C PHE A 706 -31.43 -25.42 -10.51
N TRP A 707 -31.25 -25.74 -9.24
CA TRP A 707 -32.32 -25.69 -8.26
C TRP A 707 -31.79 -25.33 -6.85
N ALA A 708 -32.67 -24.77 -6.02
CA ALA A 708 -32.41 -24.43 -4.63
C ALA A 708 -33.64 -24.73 -3.75
N GLN A 709 -33.42 -25.10 -2.52
CA GLN A 709 -34.49 -25.33 -1.54
C GLN A 709 -34.00 -25.09 -0.10
N PRO A 710 -34.88 -24.70 0.84
CA PRO A 710 -34.63 -24.82 2.27
C PRO A 710 -34.58 -26.28 2.70
N SER A 711 -33.73 -26.62 3.65
CA SER A 711 -33.59 -27.98 4.16
C SER A 711 -33.37 -28.03 5.68
N ALA A 712 -33.68 -29.19 6.27
CA ALA A 712 -33.13 -29.58 7.56
C ALA A 712 -31.65 -30.01 7.40
N PRO A 713 -30.90 -30.24 8.49
CA PRO A 713 -29.54 -30.77 8.41
C PRO A 713 -29.52 -32.12 7.65
N HIS A 714 -28.33 -32.45 7.14
CA HIS A 714 -28.02 -33.60 6.33
C HIS A 714 -28.79 -34.91 6.70
N PRO A 715 -29.12 -35.78 5.72
CA PRO A 715 -29.87 -37.03 5.95
C PRO A 715 -29.32 -37.96 7.02
N LEU A 716 -28.00 -37.97 7.25
CA LEU A 716 -27.38 -38.70 8.36
C LEU A 716 -27.71 -38.15 9.74
N ARG A 717 -28.29 -36.93 9.80
CA ARG A 717 -28.71 -36.23 11.02
C ARG A 717 -30.25 -36.03 11.12
N GLY A 718 -31.05 -36.52 10.16
CA GLY A 718 -32.48 -36.35 10.26
C GLY A 718 -33.34 -36.50 8.99
N GLY A 719 -32.76 -36.63 7.80
CA GLY A 719 -33.51 -36.91 6.55
C GLY A 719 -33.99 -35.67 5.77
N ILE A 720 -34.09 -35.82 4.45
CA ILE A 720 -34.42 -34.75 3.48
C ILE A 720 -35.86 -34.18 3.72
N ASN A 721 -36.71 -34.90 4.41
CA ASN A 721 -38.14 -34.59 4.55
C ASN A 721 -38.48 -33.63 5.69
N GLU A 722 -37.51 -33.17 6.45
CA GLU A 722 -37.75 -32.30 7.60
C GLU A 722 -37.87 -30.81 7.23
N GLY A 723 -37.82 -30.48 5.92
CA GLY A 723 -37.95 -29.12 5.41
C GLY A 723 -39.39 -28.60 5.26
N LEU A 724 -40.40 -29.46 5.45
CA LEU A 724 -41.81 -29.08 5.28
C LEU A 724 -42.21 -27.94 6.22
N GLY A 725 -42.78 -26.87 5.66
CA GLY A 725 -43.19 -25.68 6.41
C GLY A 725 -42.06 -24.72 6.73
N ARG A 726 -40.79 -24.98 6.35
CA ARG A 726 -39.66 -24.14 6.60
C ARG A 726 -39.43 -23.12 5.47
N GLY A 727 -38.80 -22.02 5.77
CA GLY A 727 -38.59 -20.95 4.84
C GLY A 727 -37.11 -20.55 4.69
N LEU A 728 -36.72 -20.23 3.48
CA LEU A 728 -35.41 -19.67 3.12
C LEU A 728 -35.61 -18.27 2.53
N ILE A 729 -35.04 -17.26 3.15
CA ILE A 729 -35.08 -15.90 2.60
C ILE A 729 -33.92 -15.75 1.64
N HIS A 730 -34.17 -15.34 0.41
CA HIS A 730 -33.15 -15.07 -0.58
C HIS A 730 -33.25 -13.64 -1.13
N ASP A 731 -32.11 -13.07 -1.55
CA ASP A 731 -31.99 -11.77 -2.23
C ASP A 731 -31.27 -11.95 -3.58
N GLY A 732 -31.71 -12.94 -4.34
CA GLY A 732 -31.24 -13.28 -5.67
C GLY A 732 -30.39 -14.54 -5.73
N PHE A 733 -30.55 -15.26 -6.85
CA PHE A 733 -29.71 -16.37 -7.27
C PHE A 733 -28.86 -15.96 -8.47
N PHE A 734 -27.78 -16.65 -8.69
CA PHE A 734 -26.87 -16.35 -9.80
C PHE A 734 -26.26 -17.60 -10.42
N GLU A 735 -25.92 -17.49 -11.68
CA GLU A 735 -25.11 -18.45 -12.41
C GLU A 735 -24.17 -17.70 -13.35
N PHE A 736 -22.88 -18.01 -13.30
CA PHE A 736 -21.88 -17.47 -14.20
C PHE A 736 -21.13 -18.60 -14.89
N ARG A 737 -20.78 -18.41 -16.15
CA ARG A 737 -19.80 -19.24 -16.83
C ARG A 737 -18.40 -18.67 -16.54
N VAL A 738 -17.48 -19.55 -16.11
CA VAL A 738 -16.08 -19.20 -15.85
C VAL A 738 -15.15 -20.10 -16.66
N GLY A 739 -14.08 -19.55 -17.19
CA GLY A 739 -13.06 -20.27 -17.97
C GLY A 739 -13.36 -20.41 -19.44
#